data_ec5e2be3e7d315ce3640127167d7df4e
#
_entry.id   ec5e2be3e7d315ce3640127167d7df4e
#
_cell.length_a   1.000
_cell.length_b   1.000
_cell.length_c   1.000
_cell.angle_alpha   90.00
_cell.angle_beta   90.00
_cell.angle_gamma   90.00
#
_symmetry.space_group_name_H-M   'P 1'
#
loop_
_entity.id
_entity.type
_entity.pdbx_description
1 polymer ?
#
loop_
_entity_poly.entity_id
_entity_poly.type
_entity_poly.pdbx_seq_one_letter_code
_entity_poly.pdbx_strand_id
1 'polypeptide(L)'
;MAPKTKKKDRVGPPLDWQAPHGPVTGALSATTGALALATTGAATGMPPSWALAAGAAGALGHGLAAVKRRLPGRTIATRASTWLVAGGWTTWAVATGPLSWTALGSLATLGVGIGAATASAHLHEEARDLEAAAAAEREMARQLGAERASIAAEWTDRVQRVCNVTITVVGVEQWASGAGYSIDAQLPPGGTTWDAIARCSPALSGDARLPHGCTATATPGIDQGRVIIDVTTRNVLSDETAYPTDYSPLSLLTGIPWGYRSNAEEILVHLREQCALIVGPTGSGKTNMVHAVLAGFARCTDGLTWVIDLNAGSAGLPWVRPALGVDGLNPGVDWLAADPAEAMAMLEAAIKVAKARKVEYQQLMADANTDLLPISSQIPQVMLVIDEGAEILASPDREMRKLGEKILEVIRIARAMGVRTVLTALGSTGTVLGNLMIRREAKTRVALTGGETEGMDLSKMFPGSRGLRVDQAPYKGSGFISTPTSPAGLFKTWRITPHQIADIVRATSDRHPTLDAPSAKAAGRVYAERWNADRIAWIGTNTPTPPAPPALPTPGPAGGLNLSAHRNQQPSAGPGTADEDALAKLFREQIDAEFATAPEPRPGPKAEPRAASGLNLSAHRDQQPPADTDAGAKDAALVLIERAGEAGTGASALARQLHPDYGTTRPTVHAWLQEWVQSGDVIKVGSGPKTRYVHRDHAPTD
;
A
#
# COMPACT_ATOMS: atom_id res chain seq x y z
N MET A 1 -22.19 5.53 14.57
CA MET A 1 -23.40 5.95 13.83
C MET A 1 -23.25 5.38 12.43
N ALA A 2 -23.95 4.30 12.10
CA ALA A 2 -23.87 3.69 10.77
C ALA A 2 -24.55 4.56 9.72
N PRO A 3 -24.00 4.69 8.52
CA PRO A 3 -24.63 5.46 7.45
C PRO A 3 -25.88 4.74 6.94
N LYS A 4 -27.01 5.43 6.99
CA LYS A 4 -28.26 4.99 6.36
C LYS A 4 -28.05 4.91 4.85
N THR A 5 -28.03 3.70 4.30
CA THR A 5 -28.11 3.47 2.86
C THR A 5 -29.43 4.03 2.33
N LYS A 6 -29.37 5.07 1.52
CA LYS A 6 -30.52 5.57 0.75
C LYS A 6 -30.99 4.46 -0.21
N LYS A 7 -32.19 3.92 0.06
CA LYS A 7 -32.91 3.05 -0.86
C LYS A 7 -33.17 3.85 -2.16
N LYS A 8 -32.54 3.42 -3.24
CA LYS A 8 -32.75 4.00 -4.57
C LYS A 8 -34.18 3.67 -4.98
N ASP A 9 -35.04 4.65 -5.05
CA ASP A 9 -36.39 4.51 -5.59
C ASP A 9 -36.29 4.05 -7.04
N ARG A 10 -36.56 2.77 -7.28
CA ARG A 10 -36.81 2.26 -8.62
C ARG A 10 -38.19 2.70 -9.04
N VAL A 11 -38.30 3.69 -9.92
CA VAL A 11 -39.50 3.98 -10.68
C VAL A 11 -39.71 2.82 -11.66
N GLY A 12 -40.39 1.78 -11.20
CA GLY A 12 -40.87 0.70 -12.05
C GLY A 12 -42.14 1.17 -12.83
N PRO A 13 -42.51 0.49 -13.91
CA PRO A 13 -43.74 0.77 -14.61
C PRO A 13 -44.92 0.61 -13.65
N PRO A 14 -46.01 1.40 -13.81
CA PRO A 14 -47.13 1.50 -12.85
C PRO A 14 -47.94 0.21 -12.63
N LEU A 15 -47.59 -0.90 -13.33
CA LEU A 15 -48.20 -2.21 -13.18
C LEU A 15 -47.11 -3.26 -13.21
N ASP A 16 -46.56 -3.57 -12.01
CA ASP A 16 -45.68 -4.72 -11.83
C ASP A 16 -46.51 -5.96 -11.44
N TRP A 17 -46.82 -6.78 -12.43
CA TRP A 17 -47.55 -8.05 -12.26
C TRP A 17 -46.78 -9.10 -11.44
N GLN A 18 -45.53 -8.85 -11.12
CA GLN A 18 -44.64 -9.72 -10.30
C GLN A 18 -44.52 -9.23 -8.85
N ALA A 19 -45.07 -8.04 -8.53
CA ALA A 19 -45.04 -7.56 -7.17
C ALA A 19 -45.79 -8.51 -6.23
N PRO A 20 -45.25 -8.88 -5.08
CA PRO A 20 -45.93 -9.73 -4.11
C PRO A 20 -47.20 -9.00 -3.66
N HIS A 21 -48.37 -9.63 -3.88
CA HIS A 21 -49.64 -9.09 -3.50
C HIS A 21 -49.70 -8.97 -1.95
N GLY A 22 -49.66 -7.78 -1.43
CA GLY A 22 -49.86 -7.55 0.01
C GLY A 22 -51.26 -8.00 0.46
N PRO A 23 -51.51 -8.11 1.77
CA PRO A 23 -52.78 -8.60 2.33
C PRO A 23 -54.03 -7.90 1.78
N VAL A 24 -53.93 -6.58 1.59
CA VAL A 24 -55.04 -5.76 1.07
C VAL A 24 -55.25 -6.01 -0.44
N THR A 25 -54.16 -6.00 -1.21
CA THR A 25 -54.24 -6.23 -2.67
C THR A 25 -54.65 -7.66 -2.98
N GLY A 26 -54.22 -8.63 -2.20
CA GLY A 26 -54.63 -10.04 -2.30
C GLY A 26 -56.14 -10.21 -2.01
N ALA A 27 -56.65 -9.59 -0.95
CA ALA A 27 -58.07 -9.62 -0.62
C ALA A 27 -58.95 -8.95 -1.68
N LEU A 28 -58.51 -7.78 -2.20
CA LEU A 28 -59.20 -7.07 -3.28
C LEU A 28 -59.21 -7.91 -4.57
N SER A 29 -58.09 -8.52 -4.93
CA SER A 29 -58.00 -9.41 -6.11
C SER A 29 -58.91 -10.63 -5.99
N ALA A 30 -58.96 -11.26 -4.82
CA ALA A 30 -59.82 -12.41 -4.56
C ALA A 30 -61.31 -12.04 -4.62
N THR A 31 -61.73 -10.92 -4.02
CA THR A 31 -63.12 -10.44 -4.02
C THR A 31 -63.57 -9.96 -5.37
N THR A 32 -62.76 -9.19 -6.12
CA THR A 32 -63.10 -8.75 -7.47
C THR A 32 -63.14 -9.93 -8.45
N GLY A 33 -62.23 -10.90 -8.32
CA GLY A 33 -62.23 -12.13 -9.10
C GLY A 33 -63.48 -12.97 -8.86
N ALA A 34 -63.85 -13.16 -7.58
CA ALA A 34 -65.06 -13.90 -7.20
C ALA A 34 -66.32 -13.21 -7.72
N LEU A 35 -66.41 -11.88 -7.64
CA LEU A 35 -67.53 -11.11 -8.16
C LEU A 35 -67.64 -11.20 -9.70
N ALA A 36 -66.52 -11.08 -10.39
CA ALA A 36 -66.48 -11.21 -11.86
C ALA A 36 -66.90 -12.62 -12.31
N LEU A 37 -66.42 -13.66 -11.64
CA LEU A 37 -66.84 -15.05 -11.93
C LEU A 37 -68.33 -15.27 -11.64
N ALA A 38 -68.85 -14.74 -10.52
CA ALA A 38 -70.26 -14.88 -10.15
C ALA A 38 -71.17 -14.15 -11.13
N THR A 39 -70.83 -12.93 -11.56
CA THR A 39 -71.62 -12.16 -12.52
C THR A 39 -71.60 -12.81 -13.91
N THR A 40 -70.44 -13.28 -14.37
CA THR A 40 -70.29 -13.98 -15.64
C THR A 40 -71.03 -15.33 -15.60
N GLY A 41 -70.86 -16.07 -14.51
CA GLY A 41 -71.53 -17.36 -14.32
C GLY A 41 -73.04 -17.26 -14.29
N ALA A 42 -73.56 -16.26 -13.61
CA ALA A 42 -75.02 -15.97 -13.63
C ALA A 42 -75.53 -15.56 -15.02
N ALA A 43 -74.77 -14.73 -15.74
CA ALA A 43 -75.13 -14.26 -17.08
C ALA A 43 -75.10 -15.40 -18.15
N THR A 44 -74.23 -16.35 -17.97
CA THR A 44 -74.03 -17.50 -18.92
C THR A 44 -74.82 -18.76 -18.54
N GLY A 45 -75.53 -18.75 -17.41
CA GLY A 45 -76.30 -19.88 -16.91
C GLY A 45 -75.43 -21.01 -16.41
N MET A 46 -74.16 -20.72 -15.93
CA MET A 46 -73.22 -21.70 -15.44
C MET A 46 -73.81 -22.45 -14.21
N PRO A 47 -73.69 -23.80 -14.17
CA PRO A 47 -74.09 -24.54 -12.97
C PRO A 47 -73.32 -24.07 -11.73
N PRO A 48 -73.97 -23.68 -10.61
CA PRO A 48 -73.32 -23.17 -9.43
C PRO A 48 -72.27 -24.10 -8.83
N SER A 49 -72.44 -25.42 -8.99
CA SER A 49 -71.48 -26.43 -8.49
C SER A 49 -70.07 -26.33 -9.13
N TRP A 50 -69.95 -25.72 -10.33
CA TRP A 50 -68.66 -25.57 -10.98
C TRP A 50 -67.76 -24.59 -10.23
N ALA A 51 -68.31 -23.54 -9.64
CA ALA A 51 -67.56 -22.59 -8.82
C ALA A 51 -66.99 -23.25 -7.55
N LEU A 52 -67.77 -24.17 -6.93
CA LEU A 52 -67.32 -24.92 -5.76
C LEU A 52 -66.20 -25.92 -6.17
N ALA A 53 -66.37 -26.61 -7.28
CA ALA A 53 -65.32 -27.51 -7.79
C ALA A 53 -64.03 -26.77 -8.11
N ALA A 54 -64.11 -25.59 -8.75
CA ALA A 54 -62.94 -24.74 -9.02
C ALA A 54 -62.28 -24.24 -7.72
N GLY A 55 -63.05 -23.87 -6.71
CA GLY A 55 -62.54 -23.48 -5.38
C GLY A 55 -61.81 -24.62 -4.68
N ALA A 56 -62.36 -25.84 -4.74
CA ALA A 56 -61.74 -27.04 -4.18
C ALA A 56 -60.43 -27.39 -4.89
N ALA A 57 -60.42 -27.35 -6.23
CA ALA A 57 -59.22 -27.58 -7.04
C ALA A 57 -58.14 -26.55 -6.76
N GLY A 58 -58.49 -25.25 -6.63
CA GLY A 58 -57.57 -24.17 -6.25
C GLY A 58 -56.99 -24.35 -4.84
N ALA A 59 -57.82 -24.73 -3.90
CA ALA A 59 -57.37 -25.02 -2.52
C ALA A 59 -56.36 -26.17 -2.47
N LEU A 60 -56.64 -27.28 -3.19
CA LEU A 60 -55.71 -28.42 -3.29
C LEU A 60 -54.42 -28.02 -3.99
N GLY A 61 -54.49 -27.36 -5.15
CA GLY A 61 -53.31 -26.94 -5.94
C GLY A 61 -52.38 -25.99 -5.17
N HIS A 62 -52.97 -24.93 -4.58
CA HIS A 62 -52.20 -23.99 -3.75
C HIS A 62 -51.72 -24.61 -2.44
N GLY A 63 -52.51 -25.48 -1.80
CA GLY A 63 -52.09 -26.22 -0.62
C GLY A 63 -50.85 -27.11 -0.90
N LEU A 64 -50.89 -27.89 -1.98
CA LEU A 64 -49.79 -28.76 -2.39
C LEU A 64 -48.54 -27.91 -2.76
N ALA A 65 -48.70 -26.83 -3.49
CA ALA A 65 -47.60 -25.91 -3.83
C ALA A 65 -46.98 -25.29 -2.59
N ALA A 66 -47.78 -24.91 -1.59
CA ALA A 66 -47.32 -24.34 -0.33
C ALA A 66 -46.57 -25.35 0.53
N VAL A 67 -47.02 -26.60 0.57
CA VAL A 67 -46.31 -27.71 1.25
C VAL A 67 -44.97 -27.96 0.57
N LYS A 68 -44.92 -28.00 -0.76
CA LYS A 68 -43.67 -28.16 -1.52
C LYS A 68 -42.66 -27.03 -1.23
N ARG A 69 -43.16 -25.82 -0.99
CA ARG A 69 -42.34 -24.66 -0.60
C ARG A 69 -42.05 -24.58 0.89
N ARG A 70 -42.47 -25.58 1.68
CA ARG A 70 -42.29 -25.66 3.14
C ARG A 70 -42.80 -24.43 3.89
N LEU A 71 -43.91 -23.83 3.44
CA LEU A 71 -44.54 -22.71 4.10
C LEU A 71 -45.17 -23.12 5.45
N PRO A 72 -45.33 -22.18 6.42
CA PRO A 72 -45.97 -22.44 7.69
C PRO A 72 -47.38 -22.98 7.52
N GLY A 73 -47.77 -23.89 8.40
CA GLY A 73 -49.12 -24.52 8.36
C GLY A 73 -50.28 -23.48 8.41
N ARG A 74 -50.10 -22.38 9.09
CA ARG A 74 -51.06 -21.25 9.14
C ARG A 74 -51.20 -20.60 7.78
N THR A 75 -50.14 -20.36 7.07
CA THR A 75 -50.18 -19.79 5.68
C THR A 75 -50.82 -20.76 4.71
N ILE A 76 -50.52 -22.07 4.83
CA ILE A 76 -51.16 -23.10 4.02
C ILE A 76 -52.69 -23.10 4.26
N ALA A 77 -53.11 -23.07 5.57
CA ALA A 77 -54.50 -23.08 5.95
C ALA A 77 -55.23 -21.78 5.43
N THR A 78 -54.65 -20.60 5.58
CA THR A 78 -55.24 -19.36 5.10
C THR A 78 -55.37 -19.33 3.56
N ARG A 79 -54.39 -19.83 2.83
CA ARG A 79 -54.45 -19.89 1.33
C ARG A 79 -55.50 -20.89 0.89
N ALA A 80 -55.56 -22.09 1.49
CA ALA A 80 -56.56 -23.11 1.13
C ALA A 80 -57.99 -22.65 1.50
N SER A 81 -58.17 -22.08 2.69
CA SER A 81 -59.51 -21.60 3.12
C SER A 81 -59.99 -20.42 2.28
N THR A 82 -59.11 -19.52 1.82
CA THR A 82 -59.47 -18.42 0.89
C THR A 82 -60.07 -18.94 -0.40
N TRP A 83 -59.52 -20.00 -1.01
CA TRP A 83 -60.05 -20.63 -2.23
C TRP A 83 -61.44 -21.28 -1.97
N LEU A 84 -61.61 -21.97 -0.85
CA LEU A 84 -62.88 -22.63 -0.46
C LEU A 84 -63.95 -21.59 -0.21
N VAL A 85 -63.63 -20.54 0.55
CA VAL A 85 -64.56 -19.46 0.86
C VAL A 85 -64.99 -18.69 -0.42
N ALA A 86 -64.01 -18.36 -1.32
CA ALA A 86 -64.29 -17.73 -2.57
C ALA A 86 -65.18 -18.58 -3.50
N GLY A 87 -64.87 -19.90 -3.63
CA GLY A 87 -65.66 -20.86 -4.38
C GLY A 87 -67.05 -21.04 -3.83
N GLY A 88 -67.20 -21.19 -2.51
CA GLY A 88 -68.48 -21.29 -1.81
C GLY A 88 -69.35 -20.05 -1.98
N TRP A 89 -68.76 -18.86 -1.79
CA TRP A 89 -69.47 -17.59 -2.01
C TRP A 89 -69.90 -17.43 -3.49
N THR A 90 -69.04 -17.73 -4.44
CA THR A 90 -69.37 -17.66 -5.88
C THR A 90 -70.54 -18.59 -6.25
N THR A 91 -70.50 -19.82 -5.71
CA THR A 91 -71.59 -20.81 -5.88
C THR A 91 -72.91 -20.27 -5.40
N TRP A 92 -72.93 -19.71 -4.18
CA TRP A 92 -74.13 -19.12 -3.60
C TRP A 92 -74.61 -17.87 -4.35
N ALA A 93 -73.71 -16.95 -4.74
CA ALA A 93 -73.99 -15.76 -5.47
C ALA A 93 -74.55 -16.05 -6.88
N VAL A 94 -74.06 -17.04 -7.61
CA VAL A 94 -74.59 -17.49 -8.90
C VAL A 94 -76.01 -17.98 -8.73
N ALA A 95 -76.36 -18.66 -7.66
CA ALA A 95 -77.68 -19.23 -7.39
C ALA A 95 -78.71 -18.17 -6.93
N THR A 96 -78.28 -17.11 -6.21
CA THR A 96 -79.11 -16.15 -5.56
C THR A 96 -79.16 -14.72 -6.18
N GLY A 97 -78.26 -14.47 -7.12
CA GLY A 97 -78.07 -13.17 -7.78
C GLY A 97 -76.84 -12.42 -7.23
N PRO A 98 -75.75 -12.32 -8.04
CA PRO A 98 -74.46 -11.78 -7.56
C PRO A 98 -74.45 -10.28 -7.29
N LEU A 99 -75.39 -9.52 -7.84
CA LEU A 99 -75.53 -8.07 -7.65
C LEU A 99 -76.54 -7.68 -6.58
N SER A 100 -77.09 -8.64 -5.81
CA SER A 100 -77.95 -8.34 -4.69
C SER A 100 -77.15 -7.67 -3.52
N TRP A 101 -77.84 -6.78 -2.76
CA TRP A 101 -77.25 -6.12 -1.62
C TRP A 101 -76.70 -7.11 -0.57
N THR A 102 -77.34 -8.26 -0.42
CA THR A 102 -76.91 -9.31 0.44
C THR A 102 -75.64 -10.01 -0.09
N ALA A 103 -75.47 -10.22 -1.40
CA ALA A 103 -74.33 -10.76 -2.01
C ALA A 103 -73.10 -9.82 -1.91
N LEU A 104 -73.30 -8.54 -2.23
CA LEU A 104 -72.26 -7.54 -2.15
C LEU A 104 -71.81 -7.30 -0.71
N GLY A 105 -72.72 -7.22 0.25
CA GLY A 105 -72.41 -7.04 1.65
C GLY A 105 -71.65 -8.25 2.23
N SER A 106 -72.05 -9.49 1.90
CA SER A 106 -71.36 -10.68 2.31
C SER A 106 -69.94 -10.79 1.68
N LEU A 107 -69.78 -10.37 0.40
CA LEU A 107 -68.47 -10.36 -0.25
C LEU A 107 -67.52 -9.37 0.44
N ALA A 108 -67.99 -8.18 0.78
CA ALA A 108 -67.19 -7.20 1.50
C ALA A 108 -66.75 -7.72 2.87
N THR A 109 -67.68 -8.36 3.63
CA THR A 109 -67.37 -8.95 4.94
C THR A 109 -66.31 -10.06 4.83
N LEU A 110 -66.49 -10.97 3.85
CA LEU A 110 -65.54 -12.04 3.59
C LEU A 110 -64.17 -11.51 3.11
N GLY A 111 -64.15 -10.45 2.30
CA GLY A 111 -62.93 -9.78 1.86
C GLY A 111 -62.13 -9.20 3.01
N VAL A 112 -62.77 -8.55 3.97
CA VAL A 112 -62.14 -8.06 5.19
C VAL A 112 -61.60 -9.20 6.00
N GLY A 113 -62.35 -10.27 6.19
CA GLY A 113 -61.93 -11.47 6.94
C GLY A 113 -60.71 -12.17 6.30
N ILE A 114 -60.72 -12.34 4.97
CA ILE A 114 -59.59 -12.89 4.22
C ILE A 114 -58.41 -11.96 4.32
N GLY A 115 -58.57 -10.66 4.18
CA GLY A 115 -57.50 -9.67 4.32
C GLY A 115 -56.84 -9.72 5.68
N ALA A 116 -57.61 -9.75 6.75
CA ALA A 116 -57.13 -9.89 8.14
C ALA A 116 -56.37 -11.19 8.36
N ALA A 117 -56.92 -12.34 7.89
CA ALA A 117 -56.28 -13.62 7.99
C ALA A 117 -54.95 -13.68 7.20
N THR A 118 -54.93 -13.12 6.05
CA THR A 118 -53.70 -13.04 5.19
C THR A 118 -52.66 -12.12 5.81
N ALA A 119 -53.05 -10.96 6.36
CA ALA A 119 -52.14 -10.07 7.09
C ALA A 119 -51.53 -10.74 8.32
N SER A 120 -52.33 -11.47 9.09
CA SER A 120 -51.85 -12.23 10.25
C SER A 120 -50.84 -13.33 9.86
N ALA A 121 -51.04 -14.02 8.74
CA ALA A 121 -50.10 -15.03 8.23
C ALA A 121 -48.79 -14.40 7.71
N HIS A 122 -48.87 -13.27 7.00
CA HIS A 122 -47.71 -12.54 6.51
C HIS A 122 -46.83 -11.99 7.65
N LEU A 123 -47.44 -11.39 8.67
CA LEU A 123 -46.73 -10.92 9.86
C LEU A 123 -46.03 -12.05 10.60
N HIS A 124 -46.63 -13.23 10.61
CA HIS A 124 -45.99 -14.41 11.20
C HIS A 124 -44.80 -14.92 10.39
N GLU A 125 -44.86 -14.88 9.06
CA GLU A 125 -43.75 -15.20 8.19
C GLU A 125 -42.58 -14.20 8.36
N GLU A 126 -42.83 -12.88 8.36
CA GLU A 126 -41.84 -11.84 8.62
C GLU A 126 -41.15 -12.01 9.97
N ALA A 127 -41.92 -12.26 11.04
CA ALA A 127 -41.36 -12.48 12.36
C ALA A 127 -40.40 -13.69 12.38
N ARG A 128 -40.78 -14.78 11.71
CA ARG A 128 -39.95 -15.98 11.59
C ARG A 128 -38.66 -15.75 10.81
N ASP A 129 -38.74 -14.99 9.73
CA ASP A 129 -37.56 -14.65 8.92
C ASP A 129 -36.58 -13.74 9.70
N LEU A 130 -37.09 -12.80 10.49
CA LEU A 130 -36.28 -11.98 11.38
C LEU A 130 -35.63 -12.81 12.50
N GLU A 131 -36.35 -13.75 13.09
CA GLU A 131 -35.77 -14.67 14.09
C GLU A 131 -34.71 -15.58 13.52
N ALA A 132 -34.91 -16.08 12.27
CA ALA A 132 -33.93 -16.91 11.58
C ALA A 132 -32.66 -16.11 11.23
N ALA A 133 -32.81 -14.87 10.77
CA ALA A 133 -31.69 -13.98 10.51
C ALA A 133 -30.90 -13.64 11.77
N ALA A 134 -31.59 -13.33 12.88
CA ALA A 134 -30.95 -13.08 14.17
C ALA A 134 -30.25 -14.34 14.76
N ALA A 135 -30.80 -15.53 14.52
CA ALA A 135 -30.17 -16.78 14.91
C ALA A 135 -28.90 -17.06 14.11
N ALA A 136 -28.92 -16.83 12.79
CA ALA A 136 -27.76 -16.93 11.90
C ALA A 136 -26.65 -15.94 12.30
N GLU A 137 -27.03 -14.71 12.63
CA GLU A 137 -26.09 -13.69 13.09
C GLU A 137 -25.42 -14.09 14.43
N ARG A 138 -26.20 -14.60 15.39
CA ARG A 138 -25.64 -15.09 16.66
C ARG A 138 -24.71 -16.29 16.48
N GLU A 139 -25.03 -17.20 15.57
CA GLU A 139 -24.18 -18.35 15.26
C GLU A 139 -22.88 -17.92 14.60
N MET A 140 -22.94 -16.99 13.65
CA MET A 140 -21.74 -16.40 13.04
C MET A 140 -20.86 -15.68 14.07
N ALA A 141 -21.47 -14.92 14.99
CA ALA A 141 -20.75 -14.28 16.09
C ALA A 141 -20.06 -15.28 17.04
N ARG A 142 -20.68 -16.43 17.31
CA ARG A 142 -20.08 -17.52 18.12
C ARG A 142 -18.90 -18.16 17.39
N GLN A 143 -19.03 -18.43 16.10
CA GLN A 143 -17.95 -19.02 15.29
C GLN A 143 -16.74 -18.08 15.22
N LEU A 144 -16.95 -16.79 14.97
CA LEU A 144 -15.89 -15.78 14.99
C LEU A 144 -15.24 -15.66 16.37
N GLY A 145 -16.02 -15.78 17.46
CA GLY A 145 -15.50 -15.80 18.83
C GLY A 145 -14.61 -17.00 19.11
N ALA A 146 -15.00 -18.19 18.66
CA ALA A 146 -14.22 -19.42 18.82
C ALA A 146 -12.92 -19.38 18.01
N GLU A 147 -12.96 -18.88 16.77
CA GLU A 147 -11.78 -18.70 15.93
C GLU A 147 -10.77 -17.74 16.56
N ARG A 148 -11.22 -16.58 17.04
CA ARG A 148 -10.37 -15.60 17.74
C ARG A 148 -9.73 -16.19 19.00
N ALA A 149 -10.47 -16.97 19.77
CA ALA A 149 -9.96 -17.66 20.96
C ALA A 149 -8.90 -18.70 20.60
N SER A 150 -9.08 -19.43 19.50
CA SER A 150 -8.07 -20.38 18.99
C SER A 150 -6.79 -19.67 18.59
N ILE A 151 -6.89 -18.58 17.82
CA ILE A 151 -5.75 -17.75 17.43
C ILE A 151 -5.02 -17.21 18.66
N ALA A 152 -5.76 -16.70 19.65
CA ALA A 152 -5.18 -16.15 20.88
C ALA A 152 -4.37 -17.21 21.64
N ALA A 153 -4.92 -18.41 21.82
CA ALA A 153 -4.22 -19.51 22.49
C ALA A 153 -2.97 -19.95 21.74
N GLU A 154 -3.07 -20.12 20.41
CA GLU A 154 -1.96 -20.51 19.57
C GLU A 154 -0.80 -19.50 19.62
N TRP A 155 -1.10 -18.20 19.55
CA TRP A 155 -0.08 -17.16 19.59
C TRP A 155 0.52 -16.93 20.96
N THR A 156 -0.23 -17.13 22.04
CA THR A 156 0.31 -17.14 23.39
C THR A 156 1.40 -18.21 23.53
N ASP A 157 1.11 -19.44 23.09
CA ASP A 157 2.07 -20.55 23.11
C ASP A 157 3.26 -20.31 22.17
N ARG A 158 3.01 -19.79 20.97
CA ARG A 158 4.05 -19.49 19.98
C ARG A 158 5.03 -18.44 20.48
N VAL A 159 4.56 -17.31 21.01
CA VAL A 159 5.41 -16.24 21.54
C VAL A 159 6.23 -16.74 22.73
N GLN A 160 5.64 -17.54 23.60
CA GLN A 160 6.37 -18.17 24.69
C GLN A 160 7.47 -19.10 24.20
N ARG A 161 7.18 -19.93 23.20
CA ARG A 161 8.14 -20.91 22.67
C ARG A 161 9.27 -20.25 21.88
N VAL A 162 8.96 -19.23 21.06
CA VAL A 162 9.92 -18.62 20.13
C VAL A 162 10.69 -17.47 20.77
N CYS A 163 10.01 -16.60 21.53
CA CYS A 163 10.60 -15.38 22.09
C CYS A 163 10.95 -15.52 23.58
N ASN A 164 10.55 -16.61 24.23
CA ASN A 164 10.62 -16.81 25.68
C ASN A 164 9.94 -15.67 26.48
N VAL A 165 8.82 -15.17 25.96
CA VAL A 165 8.00 -14.11 26.56
C VAL A 165 6.59 -14.62 26.73
N THR A 166 6.07 -14.60 27.95
CA THR A 166 4.67 -14.95 28.23
C THR A 166 3.79 -13.74 28.02
N ILE A 167 2.91 -13.79 27.04
CA ILE A 167 1.94 -12.72 26.77
C ILE A 167 0.53 -13.14 27.18
N THR A 168 -0.33 -12.16 27.49
CA THR A 168 -1.76 -12.38 27.65
C THR A 168 -2.49 -11.69 26.50
N VAL A 169 -3.07 -12.46 25.58
CA VAL A 169 -3.83 -11.89 24.47
C VAL A 169 -5.12 -11.26 24.99
N VAL A 170 -5.32 -10.00 24.68
CA VAL A 170 -6.49 -9.20 25.06
C VAL A 170 -7.52 -9.19 23.96
N GLY A 171 -7.08 -9.18 22.70
CA GLY A 171 -7.96 -9.15 21.55
C GLY A 171 -7.29 -9.67 20.29
N VAL A 172 -8.11 -10.15 19.36
CA VAL A 172 -7.72 -10.53 18.00
C VAL A 172 -8.66 -9.83 17.04
N GLU A 173 -8.12 -9.03 16.14
CA GLU A 173 -8.88 -8.30 15.13
C GLU A 173 -8.49 -8.80 13.73
N GLN A 174 -9.46 -9.36 13.02
CA GLN A 174 -9.26 -9.74 11.63
C GLN A 174 -9.37 -8.52 10.72
N TRP A 175 -8.46 -8.38 9.77
CA TRP A 175 -8.48 -7.27 8.84
C TRP A 175 -9.61 -7.44 7.81
N ALA A 176 -10.31 -6.35 7.52
CA ALA A 176 -11.40 -6.35 6.55
C ALA A 176 -10.98 -6.83 5.14
N SER A 177 -9.70 -6.70 4.81
CA SER A 177 -9.11 -7.18 3.56
C SER A 177 -8.98 -8.71 3.47
N GLY A 178 -9.11 -9.43 4.59
CA GLY A 178 -8.83 -10.86 4.67
C GLY A 178 -7.34 -11.22 4.47
N ALA A 179 -6.44 -10.23 4.52
CA ALA A 179 -5.00 -10.44 4.33
C ALA A 179 -4.28 -10.93 5.60
N GLY A 180 -4.95 -10.88 6.75
CA GLY A 180 -4.39 -11.26 8.03
C GLY A 180 -5.19 -10.73 9.22
N TYR A 181 -4.52 -10.63 10.36
CA TYR A 181 -5.12 -10.17 11.61
C TYR A 181 -4.08 -9.52 12.53
N SER A 182 -4.54 -8.68 13.46
CA SER A 182 -3.75 -8.08 14.53
C SER A 182 -4.10 -8.73 15.87
N ILE A 183 -3.08 -8.98 16.68
CA ILE A 183 -3.20 -9.50 18.03
C ILE A 183 -2.76 -8.41 19.00
N ASP A 184 -3.67 -7.96 19.85
CA ASP A 184 -3.36 -7.06 20.94
C ASP A 184 -3.09 -7.88 22.20
N ALA A 185 -1.88 -7.75 22.74
CA ALA A 185 -1.48 -8.55 23.90
C ALA A 185 -0.79 -7.72 24.97
N GLN A 186 -0.99 -8.13 26.22
CA GLN A 186 -0.33 -7.57 27.39
C GLN A 186 1.00 -8.29 27.62
N LEU A 187 2.04 -7.51 27.85
CA LEU A 187 3.37 -8.00 28.21
C LEU A 187 3.44 -8.36 29.70
N PRO A 188 4.32 -9.30 30.09
CA PRO A 188 4.50 -9.65 31.47
C PRO A 188 5.11 -8.48 32.28
N PRO A 189 4.75 -8.31 33.55
CA PRO A 189 5.42 -7.36 34.42
C PRO A 189 6.91 -7.70 34.58
N GLY A 190 7.75 -6.70 34.76
CA GLY A 190 9.19 -6.92 34.98
C GLY A 190 10.12 -6.37 33.91
N GLY A 191 9.63 -5.41 33.08
CA GLY A 191 10.47 -4.65 32.16
C GLY A 191 10.63 -5.24 30.75
N THR A 192 9.87 -6.27 30.40
CA THR A 192 9.79 -6.76 29.02
C THR A 192 9.12 -5.72 28.14
N THR A 193 9.72 -5.41 27.00
CA THR A 193 9.21 -4.45 26.03
C THR A 193 8.79 -5.15 24.74
N TRP A 194 7.92 -4.52 23.95
CA TRP A 194 7.50 -5.01 22.63
C TRP A 194 8.69 -5.37 21.72
N ASP A 195 9.80 -4.69 21.88
CA ASP A 195 11.06 -4.87 21.17
C ASP A 195 11.64 -6.30 21.31
N ALA A 196 11.40 -6.96 22.44
CA ALA A 196 11.80 -8.34 22.64
C ALA A 196 11.11 -9.29 21.65
N ILE A 197 9.81 -9.05 21.37
CA ILE A 197 9.03 -9.81 20.40
C ILE A 197 9.39 -9.40 18.96
N ALA A 198 9.58 -8.10 18.71
CA ALA A 198 9.94 -7.59 17.38
C ALA A 198 11.25 -8.20 16.84
N ARG A 199 12.22 -8.44 17.72
CA ARG A 199 13.48 -9.13 17.34
C ARG A 199 13.27 -10.56 16.88
N CYS A 200 12.21 -11.22 17.34
CA CYS A 200 11.87 -12.60 16.99
C CYS A 200 10.98 -12.69 15.73
N SER A 201 10.61 -11.59 15.09
CA SER A 201 9.69 -11.59 13.93
C SER A 201 10.00 -12.64 12.85
N PRO A 202 11.27 -12.85 12.42
CA PRO A 202 11.56 -13.87 11.42
C PRO A 202 11.31 -15.30 11.95
N ALA A 203 11.65 -15.56 13.20
CA ALA A 203 11.43 -16.86 13.83
C ALA A 203 9.93 -17.13 14.07
N LEU A 204 9.16 -16.12 14.48
CA LEU A 204 7.71 -16.19 14.62
C LEU A 204 7.03 -16.49 13.28
N SER A 205 7.47 -15.82 12.20
CA SER A 205 6.94 -16.05 10.85
C SER A 205 7.22 -17.49 10.37
N GLY A 206 8.41 -18.00 10.64
CA GLY A 206 8.81 -19.37 10.32
C GLY A 206 8.04 -20.42 11.13
N ASP A 207 7.90 -20.24 12.46
CA ASP A 207 7.15 -21.14 13.32
C ASP A 207 5.65 -21.16 12.97
N ALA A 208 5.09 -20.01 12.59
CA ALA A 208 3.72 -19.91 12.10
C ALA A 208 3.53 -20.46 10.67
N ARG A 209 4.62 -20.88 10.00
CA ARG A 209 4.61 -21.37 8.61
C ARG A 209 3.89 -20.41 7.65
N LEU A 210 4.10 -19.10 7.82
CA LEU A 210 3.47 -18.11 6.97
C LEU A 210 3.98 -18.23 5.53
N PRO A 211 3.13 -17.97 4.53
CA PRO A 211 3.54 -17.95 3.13
C PRO A 211 4.70 -16.98 2.88
N HIS A 212 5.51 -17.22 1.84
CA HIS A 212 6.59 -16.31 1.48
C HIS A 212 6.10 -14.87 1.26
N GLY A 213 6.78 -13.91 1.86
CA GLY A 213 6.40 -12.49 1.84
C GLY A 213 5.34 -12.10 2.89
N CYS A 214 4.81 -13.05 3.65
CA CYS A 214 3.99 -12.80 4.83
C CYS A 214 4.88 -12.76 6.07
N THR A 215 4.53 -11.92 7.04
CA THR A 215 5.33 -11.67 8.24
C THR A 215 4.45 -11.61 9.49
N ALA A 216 5.06 -11.93 10.63
CA ALA A 216 4.53 -11.60 11.93
C ALA A 216 5.41 -10.48 12.52
N THR A 217 4.89 -9.25 12.61
CA THR A 217 5.64 -8.08 13.07
C THR A 217 5.03 -7.53 14.35
N ALA A 218 5.88 -7.21 15.33
CA ALA A 218 5.43 -6.61 16.57
C ALA A 218 5.70 -5.11 16.58
N THR A 219 4.70 -4.35 17.04
CA THR A 219 4.73 -2.89 17.19
C THR A 219 4.28 -2.51 18.61
N PRO A 220 4.64 -1.32 19.11
CA PRO A 220 4.17 -0.88 20.42
C PRO A 220 2.64 -0.75 20.44
N GLY A 221 2.01 -1.21 21.54
CA GLY A 221 0.59 -1.04 21.76
C GLY A 221 0.22 0.35 22.30
N ILE A 222 -0.99 0.46 22.87
CA ILE A 222 -1.54 1.72 23.39
C ILE A 222 -0.76 2.26 24.60
N ASP A 223 -0.08 1.38 25.32
CA ASP A 223 0.79 1.72 26.46
C ASP A 223 2.07 0.88 26.40
N GLN A 224 3.03 1.19 27.28
CA GLN A 224 4.33 0.49 27.33
C GLN A 224 4.24 -0.99 27.74
N GLY A 225 3.14 -1.39 28.35
CA GLY A 225 2.86 -2.78 28.73
C GLY A 225 2.12 -3.58 27.67
N ARG A 226 1.82 -2.99 26.51
CA ARG A 226 1.07 -3.62 25.42
C ARG A 226 1.93 -3.77 24.16
N VAL A 227 1.62 -4.80 23.39
CA VAL A 227 2.21 -5.09 22.09
C VAL A 227 1.12 -5.45 21.09
N ILE A 228 1.22 -4.95 19.90
CA ILE A 228 0.39 -5.36 18.76
C ILE A 228 1.26 -6.26 17.87
N ILE A 229 0.79 -7.47 17.58
CA ILE A 229 1.43 -8.40 16.65
C ILE A 229 0.58 -8.48 15.40
N ASP A 230 1.06 -7.90 14.31
CA ASP A 230 0.42 -7.93 13.00
C ASP A 230 0.87 -9.17 12.24
N VAL A 231 -0.07 -10.02 11.86
CA VAL A 231 0.18 -11.29 11.18
C VAL A 231 -0.44 -11.25 9.80
N THR A 232 0.40 -11.26 8.76
CA THR A 232 -0.07 -11.39 7.39
C THR A 232 -0.18 -12.87 7.01
N THR A 233 -1.34 -13.28 6.50
CA THR A 233 -1.61 -14.65 6.03
C THR A 233 -1.66 -14.72 4.51
N ARG A 234 -1.90 -13.60 3.85
CA ARG A 234 -1.86 -13.43 2.40
C ARG A 234 -0.97 -12.25 2.04
N ASN A 235 -0.04 -12.46 1.12
CA ASN A 235 0.87 -11.42 0.68
C ASN A 235 0.20 -10.52 -0.37
N VAL A 236 -0.46 -9.45 0.07
CA VAL A 236 -1.07 -8.44 -0.82
C VAL A 236 -0.03 -7.55 -1.49
N LEU A 237 1.22 -7.53 -0.98
CA LEU A 237 2.29 -6.71 -1.56
C LEU A 237 2.95 -7.39 -2.78
N SER A 238 2.66 -8.66 -3.07
CA SER A 238 3.11 -9.33 -4.30
C SER A 238 2.39 -8.78 -5.53
N ASP A 239 1.12 -8.41 -5.39
CA ASP A 239 0.28 -8.04 -6.50
C ASP A 239 0.55 -6.60 -6.96
N GLU A 240 0.52 -6.38 -8.26
CA GLU A 240 0.62 -5.05 -8.85
C GLU A 240 -0.77 -4.43 -8.88
N THR A 241 -1.02 -3.50 -7.99
CA THR A 241 -2.31 -2.81 -7.88
C THR A 241 -2.27 -1.47 -8.58
N ALA A 242 -3.20 -1.23 -9.50
CA ALA A 242 -3.32 0.05 -10.18
C ALA A 242 -3.74 1.17 -9.20
N TYR A 243 -3.32 2.41 -9.50
CA TYR A 243 -3.78 3.59 -8.76
C TYR A 243 -5.31 3.68 -8.82
N PRO A 244 -5.99 4.03 -7.71
CA PRO A 244 -7.44 4.15 -7.67
C PRO A 244 -7.98 5.09 -8.75
N THR A 245 -9.11 4.74 -9.34
CA THR A 245 -9.79 5.55 -10.37
C THR A 245 -10.66 6.66 -9.81
N ASP A 246 -10.77 6.76 -8.49
CA ASP A 246 -11.41 7.89 -7.82
C ASP A 246 -10.44 9.08 -7.76
N TYR A 247 -10.69 10.08 -8.60
CA TYR A 247 -9.92 11.32 -8.67
C TYR A 247 -10.64 12.47 -7.93
N SER A 248 -11.42 12.18 -6.91
CA SER A 248 -12.06 13.19 -6.05
C SER A 248 -11.03 14.16 -5.44
N PRO A 249 -11.42 15.41 -5.13
CA PRO A 249 -10.52 16.40 -4.52
C PRO A 249 -9.91 15.90 -3.22
N LEU A 250 -8.63 16.21 -3.02
CA LEU A 250 -7.87 15.98 -1.80
C LEU A 250 -7.44 17.32 -1.17
N SER A 251 -6.97 17.24 0.06
CA SER A 251 -6.34 18.34 0.79
C SER A 251 -5.07 17.87 1.48
N LEU A 252 -4.05 18.72 1.49
CA LEU A 252 -2.82 18.50 2.26
C LEU A 252 -3.07 18.42 3.76
N LEU A 253 -4.23 18.91 4.22
CA LEU A 253 -4.64 18.87 5.64
C LEU A 253 -5.20 17.50 6.05
N THR A 254 -5.80 16.75 5.12
CA THR A 254 -6.44 15.45 5.39
C THR A 254 -5.55 14.25 5.12
N GLY A 255 -4.37 14.49 4.56
CA GLY A 255 -3.43 13.44 4.15
C GLY A 255 -3.64 12.96 2.72
N ILE A 256 -2.56 12.51 2.12
CA ILE A 256 -2.51 12.08 0.72
C ILE A 256 -2.17 10.59 0.67
N PRO A 257 -2.95 9.78 -0.07
CA PRO A 257 -2.67 8.36 -0.20
C PRO A 257 -1.43 8.13 -1.09
N TRP A 258 -0.45 7.35 -0.60
CA TRP A 258 0.80 7.04 -1.30
C TRP A 258 0.94 5.57 -1.68
N GLY A 259 0.05 4.73 -1.21
CA GLY A 259 0.07 3.29 -1.40
C GLY A 259 -0.72 2.59 -0.30
N TYR A 260 -0.41 1.33 -0.06
CA TYR A 260 -1.12 0.50 0.91
C TYR A 260 -0.15 -0.37 1.72
N ARG A 261 -0.56 -0.73 2.91
CA ARG A 261 0.17 -1.60 3.84
C ARG A 261 -0.08 -3.07 3.56
N SER A 262 0.60 -3.95 4.29
CA SER A 262 0.40 -5.39 4.25
C SER A 262 -1.01 -5.85 4.65
N ASN A 263 -1.76 -5.02 5.36
CA ASN A 263 -3.18 -5.23 5.67
C ASN A 263 -4.13 -4.70 4.60
N ALA A 264 -3.60 -4.22 3.45
CA ALA A 264 -4.32 -3.58 2.35
C ALA A 264 -4.98 -2.23 2.69
N GLU A 265 -4.69 -1.63 3.84
CA GLU A 265 -5.14 -0.28 4.17
C GLU A 265 -4.28 0.77 3.47
N GLU A 266 -4.93 1.84 3.02
CA GLU A 266 -4.23 2.97 2.43
C GLU A 266 -3.36 3.69 3.45
N ILE A 267 -2.18 4.12 3.02
CA ILE A 267 -1.30 4.98 3.82
C ILE A 267 -1.56 6.42 3.44
N LEU A 268 -2.10 7.17 4.40
CA LEU A 268 -2.26 8.61 4.29
C LEU A 268 -1.03 9.32 4.82
N VAL A 269 -0.41 10.14 3.96
CA VAL A 269 0.79 10.93 4.28
C VAL A 269 0.43 12.39 4.45
N HIS A 270 0.75 12.94 5.63
CA HIS A 270 0.49 14.33 5.97
C HIS A 270 1.78 15.14 5.81
N LEU A 271 1.83 16.03 4.81
CA LEU A 271 3.01 16.85 4.50
C LEU A 271 2.84 18.34 4.89
N ARG A 272 1.84 18.64 5.70
CA ARG A 272 1.61 20.00 6.17
C ARG A 272 2.79 20.57 6.97
N GLU A 273 3.41 19.76 7.80
CA GLU A 273 4.45 20.20 8.75
C GLU A 273 5.83 19.62 8.48
N GLN A 274 5.97 18.75 7.50
CA GLN A 274 7.19 17.99 7.30
C GLN A 274 7.53 17.79 5.82
N CYS A 275 8.80 17.52 5.59
CA CYS A 275 9.31 17.06 4.30
C CYS A 275 9.30 15.53 4.22
N ALA A 276 9.45 15.01 3.02
CA ALA A 276 9.59 13.58 2.78
C ALA A 276 10.92 13.24 2.10
N LEU A 277 11.41 12.04 2.40
CA LEU A 277 12.58 11.44 1.75
C LEU A 277 12.19 10.06 1.22
N ILE A 278 12.38 9.86 -0.08
CA ILE A 278 12.11 8.61 -0.78
C ILE A 278 13.42 8.08 -1.32
N VAL A 279 13.86 6.92 -0.83
CA VAL A 279 15.07 6.26 -1.30
C VAL A 279 14.74 4.93 -1.96
N GLY A 280 15.54 4.54 -2.93
CA GLY A 280 15.40 3.23 -3.56
C GLY A 280 16.43 3.03 -4.67
N PRO A 281 16.99 1.81 -4.83
CA PRO A 281 17.90 1.48 -5.89
C PRO A 281 17.24 1.57 -7.27
N THR A 282 18.05 1.50 -8.31
CA THR A 282 17.56 1.44 -9.69
C THR A 282 16.66 0.21 -9.85
N GLY A 283 15.51 0.38 -10.50
CA GLY A 283 14.56 -0.73 -10.68
C GLY A 283 13.58 -0.95 -9.51
N SER A 284 13.79 -0.37 -8.33
CA SER A 284 12.91 -0.53 -7.16
C SER A 284 11.49 0.03 -7.32
N GLY A 285 11.25 0.88 -8.35
CA GLY A 285 9.96 1.54 -8.56
C GLY A 285 9.90 2.99 -8.09
N LYS A 286 11.06 3.64 -7.82
CA LYS A 286 11.16 5.03 -7.34
C LYS A 286 10.39 6.02 -8.21
N THR A 287 10.59 6.02 -9.53
CA THR A 287 9.88 6.91 -10.46
C THR A 287 8.36 6.70 -10.41
N ASN A 288 7.91 5.43 -10.33
CA ASN A 288 6.49 5.16 -10.16
C ASN A 288 5.95 5.67 -8.81
N MET A 289 6.74 5.60 -7.74
CA MET A 289 6.38 6.21 -6.46
C MET A 289 6.27 7.74 -6.55
N VAL A 290 7.19 8.39 -7.29
CA VAL A 290 7.10 9.84 -7.57
C VAL A 290 5.79 10.14 -8.31
N HIS A 291 5.40 9.32 -9.29
CA HIS A 291 4.11 9.50 -9.95
C HIS A 291 2.91 9.33 -8.99
N ALA A 292 2.96 8.38 -8.05
CA ALA A 292 1.90 8.25 -7.03
C ALA A 292 1.80 9.49 -6.14
N VAL A 293 2.95 10.07 -5.76
CA VAL A 293 3.01 11.33 -5.01
C VAL A 293 2.42 12.49 -5.81
N LEU A 294 2.84 12.65 -7.07
CA LEU A 294 2.35 13.70 -7.96
C LEU A 294 0.85 13.54 -8.25
N ALA A 295 0.35 12.31 -8.38
CA ALA A 295 -1.09 12.04 -8.54
C ALA A 295 -1.90 12.54 -7.34
N GLY A 296 -1.39 12.31 -6.13
CA GLY A 296 -2.01 12.83 -4.92
C GLY A 296 -2.00 14.36 -4.89
N PHE A 297 -0.88 15.00 -5.25
CA PHE A 297 -0.76 16.46 -5.27
C PHE A 297 -1.64 17.11 -6.35
N ALA A 298 -1.71 16.52 -7.54
CA ALA A 298 -2.59 17.02 -8.61
C ALA A 298 -4.08 17.02 -8.22
N ARG A 299 -4.49 16.19 -7.26
CA ARG A 299 -5.84 16.16 -6.70
C ARG A 299 -6.07 17.19 -5.60
N CYS A 300 -5.00 17.82 -5.05
CA CYS A 300 -5.13 18.78 -3.94
C CYS A 300 -5.64 20.13 -4.41
N THR A 301 -6.62 20.66 -3.67
CA THR A 301 -7.18 22.00 -3.93
C THR A 301 -6.42 23.12 -3.18
N ASP A 302 -5.50 22.74 -2.28
CA ASP A 302 -4.73 23.62 -1.40
C ASP A 302 -3.22 23.47 -1.56
N GLY A 303 -2.78 22.81 -2.64
CA GLY A 303 -1.39 22.54 -2.95
C GLY A 303 -1.00 22.92 -4.37
N LEU A 304 0.18 23.53 -4.53
CA LEU A 304 0.86 23.78 -5.80
C LEU A 304 2.09 22.90 -5.91
N THR A 305 2.26 22.23 -7.03
CA THR A 305 3.36 21.29 -7.23
C THR A 305 4.42 21.89 -8.16
N TRP A 306 5.64 22.02 -7.64
CA TRP A 306 6.83 22.41 -8.39
C TRP A 306 7.78 21.20 -8.46
N VAL A 307 8.30 20.90 -9.64
CA VAL A 307 9.13 19.71 -9.85
C VAL A 307 10.49 20.11 -10.40
N ILE A 308 11.55 19.67 -9.73
CA ILE A 308 12.92 19.68 -10.22
C ILE A 308 13.28 18.27 -10.63
N ASP A 309 13.57 18.07 -11.90
CA ASP A 309 13.92 16.77 -12.49
C ASP A 309 14.99 16.98 -13.57
N LEU A 310 16.24 16.91 -13.14
CA LEU A 310 17.40 17.13 -14.00
C LEU A 310 17.71 15.93 -14.92
N ASN A 311 16.94 14.86 -14.81
CA ASN A 311 17.01 13.71 -15.72
C ASN A 311 16.07 13.92 -16.93
N ALA A 312 16.30 15.01 -17.67
CA ALA A 312 15.50 15.42 -18.83
C ALA A 312 13.99 15.51 -18.57
N GLY A 313 13.58 15.75 -17.31
CA GLY A 313 12.19 15.88 -16.91
C GLY A 313 11.40 14.56 -16.94
N SER A 314 12.05 13.40 -16.89
CA SER A 314 11.44 12.09 -17.10
C SER A 314 10.26 11.80 -16.16
N ALA A 315 10.32 12.25 -14.91
CA ALA A 315 9.24 12.13 -13.93
C ALA A 315 8.20 13.26 -14.05
N GLY A 316 8.61 14.46 -14.45
CA GLY A 316 7.74 15.63 -14.55
C GLY A 316 6.96 15.75 -15.87
N LEU A 317 7.58 15.41 -17.01
CA LEU A 317 6.99 15.54 -18.34
C LEU A 317 5.64 14.84 -18.54
N PRO A 318 5.39 13.63 -18.02
CA PRO A 318 4.08 12.99 -18.15
C PRO A 318 2.93 13.81 -17.55
N TRP A 319 3.23 14.68 -16.59
CA TRP A 319 2.24 15.56 -15.93
C TRP A 319 2.01 16.87 -16.66
N VAL A 320 2.90 17.23 -17.60
CA VAL A 320 2.81 18.47 -18.39
C VAL A 320 2.25 18.20 -19.78
N ARG A 321 2.76 17.17 -20.48
CA ARG A 321 2.41 16.86 -21.87
C ARG A 321 0.92 16.78 -22.19
N PRO A 322 0.05 16.18 -21.35
CA PRO A 322 -1.38 16.08 -21.67
C PRO A 322 -2.09 17.44 -21.81
N ALA A 323 -1.53 18.50 -21.21
CA ALA A 323 -2.12 19.84 -21.25
C ALA A 323 -1.49 20.76 -22.31
N LEU A 324 -0.32 20.40 -22.86
CA LEU A 324 0.36 21.24 -23.84
C LEU A 324 -0.43 21.36 -25.14
N GLY A 325 -0.72 22.63 -25.55
CA GLY A 325 -1.47 22.92 -26.76
C GLY A 325 -2.96 22.58 -26.69
N VAL A 326 -3.49 22.30 -25.49
CA VAL A 326 -4.91 22.06 -25.25
C VAL A 326 -5.49 23.25 -24.48
N ASP A 327 -6.32 24.02 -25.15
CA ASP A 327 -6.95 25.21 -24.54
C ASP A 327 -7.80 24.82 -23.31
N GLY A 328 -7.60 25.55 -22.21
CA GLY A 328 -8.36 25.35 -20.97
C GLY A 328 -7.91 24.16 -20.12
N LEU A 329 -6.88 23.42 -20.52
CA LEU A 329 -6.33 22.33 -19.72
C LEU A 329 -5.03 22.78 -19.03
N ASN A 330 -5.01 22.74 -17.69
CA ASN A 330 -3.83 23.06 -16.90
C ASN A 330 -2.95 21.80 -16.71
N PRO A 331 -1.61 21.94 -16.73
CA PRO A 331 -0.72 20.84 -16.37
C PRO A 331 -0.95 20.31 -14.96
N GLY A 332 -0.68 19.04 -14.74
CA GLY A 332 -0.77 18.41 -13.41
C GLY A 332 0.32 18.86 -12.42
N VAL A 333 1.32 19.64 -12.91
CA VAL A 333 2.33 20.32 -12.10
C VAL A 333 2.39 21.80 -12.51
N ASP A 334 2.55 22.68 -11.51
CA ASP A 334 2.51 24.12 -11.73
C ASP A 334 3.81 24.67 -12.32
N TRP A 335 4.95 24.04 -12.04
CA TRP A 335 6.26 24.43 -12.59
C TRP A 335 7.17 23.20 -12.72
N LEU A 336 7.85 23.06 -13.87
CA LEU A 336 8.81 21.99 -14.14
C LEU A 336 10.16 22.58 -14.52
N ALA A 337 11.20 22.26 -13.75
CA ALA A 337 12.59 22.58 -14.05
C ALA A 337 13.36 21.32 -14.46
N ALA A 338 13.86 21.28 -15.68
CA ALA A 338 14.59 20.14 -16.23
C ALA A 338 16.09 20.42 -16.47
N ASP A 339 16.55 21.62 -16.12
CA ASP A 339 17.95 22.03 -16.18
C ASP A 339 18.36 22.79 -14.91
N PRO A 340 19.67 22.89 -14.62
CA PRO A 340 20.17 23.51 -13.38
C PRO A 340 19.83 25.00 -13.25
N ALA A 341 19.77 25.74 -14.34
CA ALA A 341 19.48 27.18 -14.30
C ALA A 341 18.03 27.44 -13.93
N GLU A 342 17.10 26.68 -14.51
CA GLU A 342 15.69 26.72 -14.21
C GLU A 342 15.43 26.23 -12.77
N ALA A 343 16.11 25.17 -12.33
CA ALA A 343 16.02 24.66 -10.97
C ALA A 343 16.51 25.69 -9.94
N MET A 344 17.61 26.41 -10.24
CA MET A 344 18.10 27.49 -9.37
C MET A 344 17.08 28.61 -9.28
N ALA A 345 16.51 29.03 -10.41
CA ALA A 345 15.49 30.06 -10.46
C ALA A 345 14.22 29.68 -9.66
N MET A 346 13.80 28.44 -9.76
CA MET A 346 12.68 27.87 -8.97
C MET A 346 12.96 27.90 -7.46
N LEU A 347 14.14 27.46 -7.02
CA LEU A 347 14.54 27.48 -5.61
C LEU A 347 14.65 28.90 -5.06
N GLU A 348 15.19 29.85 -5.83
CA GLU A 348 15.23 31.26 -5.44
C GLU A 348 13.82 31.84 -5.32
N ALA A 349 12.92 31.51 -6.26
CA ALA A 349 11.51 31.90 -6.16
C ALA A 349 10.86 31.33 -4.90
N ALA A 350 11.07 30.05 -4.57
CA ALA A 350 10.56 29.44 -3.34
C ALA A 350 11.03 30.18 -2.07
N ILE A 351 12.29 30.57 -2.02
CA ILE A 351 12.83 31.36 -0.89
C ILE A 351 12.18 32.74 -0.83
N LYS A 352 12.02 33.43 -1.97
CA LYS A 352 11.36 34.75 -2.04
C LYS A 352 9.91 34.66 -1.59
N VAL A 353 9.18 33.64 -2.05
CA VAL A 353 7.80 33.33 -1.63
C VAL A 353 7.73 33.14 -0.09
N ALA A 354 8.59 32.30 0.46
CA ALA A 354 8.61 32.07 1.92
C ALA A 354 8.90 33.35 2.72
N LYS A 355 9.84 34.18 2.24
CA LYS A 355 10.16 35.48 2.88
C LYS A 355 8.99 36.47 2.76
N ALA A 356 8.34 36.57 1.62
CA ALA A 356 7.19 37.45 1.43
C ALA A 356 6.00 37.02 2.30
N ARG A 357 5.68 35.73 2.35
CA ARG A 357 4.63 35.18 3.19
C ARG A 357 4.87 35.45 4.67
N LYS A 358 6.14 35.38 5.11
CA LYS A 358 6.50 35.64 6.50
C LYS A 358 6.20 37.11 6.92
N VAL A 359 6.24 38.04 5.99
CA VAL A 359 5.92 39.45 6.23
C VAL A 359 4.42 39.71 6.11
N GLU A 360 3.83 39.23 5.02
CA GLU A 360 2.44 39.55 4.65
C GLU A 360 1.40 38.90 5.57
N TYR A 361 1.65 37.66 6.00
CA TYR A 361 0.67 36.90 6.74
C TYR A 361 0.90 36.81 8.25
N GLN A 362 1.69 37.73 8.81
CA GLN A 362 1.94 37.81 10.27
C GLN A 362 0.64 37.96 11.07
N GLN A 363 -0.23 38.88 10.62
CA GLN A 363 -1.49 39.14 11.31
C GLN A 363 -2.43 37.93 11.20
N LEU A 364 -2.53 37.29 10.02
CA LEU A 364 -3.33 36.08 9.80
C LEU A 364 -2.87 34.94 10.73
N MET A 365 -1.57 34.77 10.90
CA MET A 365 -1.01 33.77 11.80
C MET A 365 -1.28 34.08 13.27
N ALA A 366 -1.19 35.34 13.63
CA ALA A 366 -1.52 35.82 15.00
C ALA A 366 -3.00 35.62 15.31
N ASP A 367 -3.90 35.98 14.40
CA ASP A 367 -5.34 35.82 14.56
C ASP A 367 -5.74 34.34 14.64
N ALA A 368 -5.07 33.46 13.88
CA ALA A 368 -5.24 32.02 13.92
C ALA A 368 -4.52 31.35 15.10
N ASN A 369 -3.82 32.10 15.93
CA ASN A 369 -3.02 31.62 17.07
C ASN A 369 -2.09 30.45 16.70
N THR A 370 -1.36 30.59 15.58
CA THR A 370 -0.46 29.55 15.04
C THR A 370 0.84 30.14 14.55
N ASP A 371 1.92 29.37 14.63
CA ASP A 371 3.23 29.65 14.05
C ASP A 371 3.43 29.08 12.65
N LEU A 372 2.40 28.41 12.11
CA LEU A 372 2.35 27.88 10.75
C LEU A 372 1.35 28.65 9.90
N LEU A 373 1.77 29.10 8.71
CA LEU A 373 0.88 29.80 7.78
C LEU A 373 -0.38 28.95 7.49
N PRO A 374 -1.60 29.43 7.79
CA PRO A 374 -2.82 28.73 7.42
C PRO A 374 -2.91 28.57 5.89
N ILE A 375 -2.97 27.32 5.43
CA ILE A 375 -3.09 27.00 3.99
C ILE A 375 -4.53 26.82 3.58
N SER A 376 -4.82 27.17 2.33
CA SER A 376 -6.13 27.03 1.71
C SER A 376 -5.99 27.06 0.18
N SER A 377 -7.08 26.95 -0.57
CA SER A 377 -7.06 27.17 -2.02
C SER A 377 -6.62 28.58 -2.43
N GLN A 378 -6.74 29.56 -1.55
CA GLN A 378 -6.32 30.95 -1.79
C GLN A 378 -4.85 31.19 -1.37
N ILE A 379 -4.34 30.43 -0.41
CA ILE A 379 -2.96 30.47 0.07
C ILE A 379 -2.42 29.04 0.03
N PRO A 380 -2.14 28.51 -1.17
CA PRO A 380 -1.77 27.12 -1.33
C PRO A 380 -0.35 26.83 -0.81
N GLN A 381 -0.16 25.63 -0.27
CA GLN A 381 1.17 25.15 0.05
C GLN A 381 1.92 24.79 -1.24
N VAL A 382 3.17 25.22 -1.36
CA VAL A 382 4.07 24.82 -2.43
C VAL A 382 4.73 23.50 -2.07
N MET A 383 4.49 22.47 -2.87
CA MET A 383 5.11 21.14 -2.76
C MET A 383 6.23 21.05 -3.80
N LEU A 384 7.46 21.14 -3.32
CA LEU A 384 8.67 21.07 -4.16
C LEU A 384 9.15 19.61 -4.21
N VAL A 385 8.94 18.95 -5.33
CA VAL A 385 9.42 17.59 -5.59
C VAL A 385 10.75 17.65 -6.31
N ILE A 386 11.80 17.07 -5.74
CA ILE A 386 13.15 17.07 -6.26
C ILE A 386 13.55 15.64 -6.56
N ASP A 387 13.50 15.26 -7.83
CA ASP A 387 13.94 13.93 -8.23
C ASP A 387 15.48 13.89 -8.31
N GLU A 388 16.04 12.76 -7.89
CA GLU A 388 17.49 12.54 -7.76
C GLU A 388 18.23 13.62 -6.95
N GLY A 389 17.55 14.21 -5.98
CA GLY A 389 18.11 15.30 -5.16
C GLY A 389 19.34 14.92 -4.35
N ALA A 390 19.53 13.62 -4.09
CA ALA A 390 20.73 13.11 -3.43
C ALA A 390 21.98 13.26 -4.32
N GLU A 391 21.83 13.04 -5.60
CA GLU A 391 22.90 13.18 -6.59
C GLU A 391 23.32 14.64 -6.72
N ILE A 392 22.35 15.56 -6.66
CA ILE A 392 22.63 17.01 -6.62
C ILE A 392 23.46 17.34 -5.37
N LEU A 393 23.06 16.84 -4.21
CA LEU A 393 23.72 17.10 -2.92
C LEU A 393 25.10 16.44 -2.80
N ALA A 394 25.34 15.34 -3.52
CA ALA A 394 26.60 14.59 -3.51
C ALA A 394 27.56 15.05 -4.63
N SER A 395 27.09 15.83 -5.59
CA SER A 395 27.87 16.19 -6.78
C SER A 395 29.12 16.98 -6.45
N PRO A 396 30.28 16.63 -7.03
CA PRO A 396 31.49 17.43 -6.93
C PRO A 396 31.46 18.69 -7.80
N ASP A 397 30.54 18.76 -8.74
CA ASP A 397 30.40 19.90 -9.65
C ASP A 397 30.02 21.19 -8.90
N ARG A 398 30.57 22.32 -9.33
CA ARG A 398 30.39 23.62 -8.65
C ARG A 398 28.95 24.14 -8.76
N GLU A 399 28.32 23.93 -9.92
CA GLU A 399 26.95 24.38 -10.16
C GLU A 399 25.97 23.53 -9.35
N MET A 400 26.12 22.22 -9.39
CA MET A 400 25.33 21.29 -8.61
C MET A 400 25.48 21.52 -7.09
N ARG A 401 26.67 21.82 -6.61
CA ARG A 401 26.86 22.20 -5.18
C ARG A 401 26.09 23.42 -4.79
N LYS A 402 26.10 24.48 -5.62
CA LYS A 402 25.30 25.69 -5.36
C LYS A 402 23.79 25.36 -5.32
N LEU A 403 23.35 24.49 -6.24
CA LEU A 403 21.97 24.02 -6.27
C LEU A 403 21.63 23.25 -4.99
N GLY A 404 22.51 22.35 -4.55
CA GLY A 404 22.38 21.62 -3.29
C GLY A 404 22.29 22.53 -2.07
N GLU A 405 23.14 23.59 -2.00
CA GLU A 405 23.09 24.59 -0.94
C GLU A 405 21.74 25.33 -0.93
N LYS A 406 21.18 25.63 -2.11
CA LYS A 406 19.86 26.25 -2.24
C LYS A 406 18.72 25.30 -1.80
N ILE A 407 18.78 24.05 -2.14
CA ILE A 407 17.83 23.03 -1.64
C ILE A 407 17.82 23.02 -0.09
N LEU A 408 19.00 22.99 0.53
CA LEU A 408 19.12 23.01 1.97
C LEU A 408 18.63 24.35 2.57
N GLU A 409 18.84 25.47 1.89
CA GLU A 409 18.32 26.77 2.28
C GLU A 409 16.78 26.79 2.30
N VAL A 410 16.12 26.25 1.24
CA VAL A 410 14.66 26.11 1.16
C VAL A 410 14.15 25.25 2.32
N ILE A 411 14.73 24.07 2.54
CA ILE A 411 14.32 23.17 3.63
C ILE A 411 14.37 23.87 4.98
N ARG A 412 15.39 24.69 5.22
CA ARG A 412 15.60 25.41 6.49
C ARG A 412 14.64 26.57 6.70
N ILE A 413 14.42 27.40 5.65
CA ILE A 413 13.75 28.71 5.80
C ILE A 413 12.24 28.59 5.60
N ALA A 414 11.80 27.71 4.72
CA ALA A 414 10.46 27.77 4.17
C ALA A 414 9.41 26.98 5.00
N ARG A 415 9.85 26.30 6.06
CA ARG A 415 9.02 25.37 6.86
C ARG A 415 7.70 25.97 7.34
N ALA A 416 7.74 27.13 8.01
CA ALA A 416 6.55 27.73 8.59
C ALA A 416 5.64 28.40 7.54
N MET A 417 6.17 28.69 6.35
CA MET A 417 5.52 29.51 5.32
C MET A 417 4.87 28.69 4.18
N GLY A 418 4.54 27.43 4.45
CA GLY A 418 3.83 26.61 3.48
C GLY A 418 4.65 26.26 2.24
N VAL A 419 5.95 26.01 2.35
CA VAL A 419 6.79 25.39 1.31
C VAL A 419 7.42 24.13 1.88
N ARG A 420 7.19 22.99 1.23
CA ARG A 420 7.67 21.68 1.66
C ARG A 420 8.36 20.94 0.54
N THR A 421 9.27 20.05 0.90
CA THR A 421 10.03 19.28 -0.09
C THR A 421 9.75 17.79 0.01
N VAL A 422 9.68 17.14 -1.14
CA VAL A 422 9.79 15.69 -1.32
C VAL A 422 11.09 15.43 -2.08
N LEU A 423 12.06 14.82 -1.43
CA LEU A 423 13.37 14.56 -1.98
C LEU A 423 13.48 13.08 -2.33
N THR A 424 14.00 12.75 -3.53
CA THR A 424 14.32 11.36 -3.87
C THR A 424 15.83 11.11 -3.91
N ALA A 425 16.22 9.85 -3.75
CA ALA A 425 17.61 9.43 -3.74
C ALA A 425 17.78 8.02 -4.32
N LEU A 426 18.90 7.78 -5.00
CA LEU A 426 19.36 6.45 -5.37
C LEU A 426 20.07 5.82 -4.17
N GLY A 427 19.44 4.81 -3.54
CA GLY A 427 20.01 4.11 -2.40
C GLY A 427 20.09 4.94 -1.10
N SER A 428 20.51 4.30 -0.04
CA SER A 428 20.77 4.95 1.25
C SER A 428 22.18 5.53 1.29
N THR A 429 22.49 6.43 0.35
CA THR A 429 23.82 7.02 0.28
C THR A 429 24.15 7.76 1.57
N GLY A 430 25.35 7.54 2.10
CA GLY A 430 25.84 8.17 3.33
C GLY A 430 25.75 9.70 3.28
N THR A 431 25.75 10.29 2.09
CA THR A 431 25.65 11.73 1.87
C THR A 431 24.29 12.30 2.28
N VAL A 432 23.17 11.66 1.90
CA VAL A 432 21.83 12.16 2.25
C VAL A 432 21.49 11.80 3.68
N LEU A 433 21.70 10.56 4.08
CA LEU A 433 21.46 10.13 5.47
C LEU A 433 22.52 10.69 6.45
N GLY A 434 23.68 11.12 5.97
CA GLY A 434 24.69 11.86 6.73
C GLY A 434 24.28 13.30 7.02
N ASN A 435 23.41 13.90 6.19
CA ASN A 435 22.97 15.27 6.39
C ASN A 435 21.91 15.33 7.52
N LEU A 436 22.31 15.90 8.65
CA LEU A 436 21.43 16.04 9.83
C LEU A 436 20.18 16.87 9.55
N MET A 437 20.26 17.87 8.69
CA MET A 437 19.10 18.73 8.37
C MET A 437 18.03 17.95 7.63
N ILE A 438 18.40 17.21 6.58
CA ILE A 438 17.45 16.38 5.83
C ILE A 438 16.82 15.35 6.76
N ARG A 439 17.62 14.69 7.62
CA ARG A 439 17.11 13.70 8.57
C ARG A 439 16.16 14.27 9.60
N ARG A 440 16.33 15.53 10.00
CA ARG A 440 15.45 16.20 10.98
C ARG A 440 14.14 16.65 10.34
N GLU A 441 14.19 17.19 9.14
CA GLU A 441 13.02 17.77 8.48
C GLU A 441 12.21 16.73 7.67
N ALA A 442 12.86 15.72 7.06
CA ALA A 442 12.18 14.62 6.38
C ALA A 442 11.76 13.54 7.40
N LYS A 443 10.65 13.77 8.07
CA LYS A 443 10.08 12.82 9.03
C LYS A 443 9.25 11.74 8.37
N THR A 444 8.67 12.02 7.20
CA THR A 444 8.12 10.97 6.33
C THR A 444 9.26 10.37 5.52
N ARG A 445 9.44 9.07 5.64
CA ARG A 445 10.54 8.34 4.99
C ARG A 445 10.02 7.11 4.32
N VAL A 446 10.47 6.91 3.08
CA VAL A 446 10.16 5.74 2.25
C VAL A 446 11.46 5.11 1.79
N ALA A 447 11.60 3.81 1.99
CA ALA A 447 12.68 3.01 1.44
C ALA A 447 12.10 1.92 0.54
N LEU A 448 12.18 2.11 -0.77
CA LEU A 448 11.79 1.08 -1.75
C LEU A 448 12.97 0.12 -1.92
N THR A 449 12.77 -1.14 -1.65
CA THR A 449 13.85 -2.13 -1.67
C THR A 449 13.96 -2.85 -3.01
N GLY A 450 12.84 -3.20 -3.62
CA GLY A 450 12.82 -3.93 -4.89
C GLY A 450 13.57 -5.28 -4.85
N GLY A 451 13.84 -5.80 -3.64
CA GLY A 451 14.59 -7.04 -3.43
C GLY A 451 16.12 -6.89 -3.45
N GLU A 452 16.65 -5.70 -3.73
CA GLU A 452 18.08 -5.46 -3.73
C GLU A 452 18.61 -5.25 -2.31
N THR A 453 19.58 -6.05 -1.90
CA THR A 453 20.12 -6.07 -0.53
C THR A 453 21.32 -5.15 -0.34
N GLU A 454 22.04 -4.81 -1.40
CA GLU A 454 23.24 -4.01 -1.32
C GLU A 454 22.94 -2.51 -1.21
N GLY A 455 23.69 -1.82 -0.36
CA GLY A 455 23.65 -0.35 -0.23
C GLY A 455 22.48 0.24 0.57
N MET A 456 21.53 -0.57 1.10
CA MET A 456 20.42 -0.05 1.87
C MET A 456 20.54 -0.33 3.37
N ASP A 457 20.83 0.71 4.15
CA ASP A 457 20.84 0.67 5.62
C ASP A 457 19.51 1.15 6.20
N LEU A 458 18.58 0.21 6.41
CA LEU A 458 17.26 0.49 6.97
C LEU A 458 17.35 1.04 8.39
N SER A 459 18.39 0.74 9.15
CA SER A 459 18.55 1.23 10.53
C SER A 459 18.85 2.73 10.57
N LYS A 460 19.58 3.24 9.57
CA LYS A 460 19.81 4.68 9.40
C LYS A 460 18.59 5.40 8.84
N MET A 461 17.88 4.73 7.94
CA MET A 461 16.67 5.28 7.33
C MET A 461 15.53 5.40 8.36
N PHE A 462 15.36 4.38 9.22
CA PHE A 462 14.29 4.30 10.21
C PHE A 462 14.86 4.14 11.63
N PRO A 463 15.38 5.21 12.25
CA PRO A 463 15.94 5.13 13.59
C PRO A 463 14.89 4.68 14.61
N GLY A 464 15.25 3.71 15.43
CA GLY A 464 14.35 3.15 16.46
C GLY A 464 13.48 2.00 15.97
N SER A 465 13.40 1.73 14.66
CA SER A 465 12.69 0.56 14.13
C SER A 465 13.60 -0.67 14.19
N ARG A 466 13.02 -1.81 14.54
CA ARG A 466 13.73 -3.09 14.65
C ARG A 466 13.01 -4.17 13.84
N GLY A 467 13.75 -5.21 13.43
CA GLY A 467 13.20 -6.32 12.69
C GLY A 467 12.91 -6.04 11.21
N LEU A 468 13.25 -4.84 10.70
CA LEU A 468 13.11 -4.51 9.27
C LEU A 468 14.24 -5.15 8.48
N ARG A 469 13.89 -5.91 7.45
CA ARG A 469 14.82 -6.59 6.56
C ARG A 469 14.42 -6.36 5.11
N VAL A 470 15.42 -6.16 4.25
CA VAL A 470 15.19 -5.87 2.83
C VAL A 470 14.43 -7.00 2.12
N ASP A 471 14.70 -8.25 2.50
CA ASP A 471 14.08 -9.45 1.95
C ASP A 471 12.56 -9.57 2.24
N GLN A 472 12.02 -8.79 3.18
CA GLN A 472 10.58 -8.74 3.45
C GLN A 472 9.79 -8.00 2.35
N ALA A 473 10.46 -7.18 1.53
CA ALA A 473 9.84 -6.39 0.48
C ALA A 473 10.55 -6.61 -0.88
N PRO A 474 10.49 -7.82 -1.46
CA PRO A 474 11.25 -8.18 -2.65
C PRO A 474 10.64 -7.67 -3.96
N TYR A 475 9.41 -7.13 -3.93
CA TYR A 475 8.68 -6.77 -5.12
C TYR A 475 8.92 -5.34 -5.55
N LYS A 476 8.90 -5.07 -6.86
CA LYS A 476 8.98 -3.72 -7.40
C LYS A 476 7.87 -2.84 -6.84
N GLY A 477 8.21 -1.65 -6.35
CA GLY A 477 7.29 -0.73 -5.69
C GLY A 477 6.97 -1.09 -4.23
N SER A 478 7.51 -2.18 -3.68
CA SER A 478 7.41 -2.50 -2.26
C SER A 478 8.61 -2.00 -1.48
N GLY A 479 8.42 -1.81 -0.19
CA GLY A 479 9.42 -1.28 0.71
C GLY A 479 8.89 -1.01 2.11
N PHE A 480 9.49 -0.02 2.74
CA PHE A 480 9.09 0.43 4.08
C PHE A 480 8.75 1.92 4.07
N ILE A 481 7.72 2.28 4.80
CA ILE A 481 7.32 3.67 5.01
C ILE A 481 7.15 3.95 6.50
N SER A 482 7.66 5.10 6.95
CA SER A 482 7.34 5.68 8.27
C SER A 482 6.80 7.09 8.10
N THR A 483 5.86 7.45 8.96
CA THR A 483 5.35 8.82 9.12
C THR A 483 5.49 9.24 10.59
N PRO A 484 5.32 10.48 10.95
CA PRO A 484 5.32 10.89 12.37
C PRO A 484 4.27 10.19 13.22
N THR A 485 3.16 9.79 12.61
CA THR A 485 2.02 9.14 13.28
C THR A 485 2.05 7.63 13.18
N SER A 486 2.96 7.05 12.37
CA SER A 486 3.02 5.61 12.15
C SER A 486 4.47 5.13 12.06
N PRO A 487 4.84 4.09 12.82
CA PRO A 487 6.17 3.51 12.76
C PRO A 487 6.46 2.94 11.37
N ALA A 488 7.75 2.64 11.12
CA ALA A 488 8.16 2.02 9.88
C ALA A 488 7.52 0.63 9.73
N GLY A 489 6.86 0.42 8.62
CA GLY A 489 6.20 -0.83 8.29
C GLY A 489 6.20 -1.11 6.80
N LEU A 490 5.93 -2.36 6.44
CA LEU A 490 5.83 -2.81 5.06
C LEU A 490 4.74 -2.06 4.30
N PHE A 491 5.05 -1.71 3.07
CA PHE A 491 4.15 -0.97 2.20
C PHE A 491 4.43 -1.25 0.73
N LYS A 492 3.46 -0.95 -0.13
CA LYS A 492 3.61 -0.92 -1.59
C LYS A 492 2.91 0.28 -2.18
N THR A 493 3.57 0.94 -3.14
CA THR A 493 2.95 2.01 -3.93
C THR A 493 2.10 1.44 -5.05
N TRP A 494 1.05 2.16 -5.47
CA TRP A 494 0.27 1.78 -6.64
C TRP A 494 1.08 1.89 -7.93
N ARG A 495 0.68 1.11 -8.93
CA ARG A 495 1.18 1.23 -10.29
C ARG A 495 0.41 2.32 -11.02
N ILE A 496 1.12 3.31 -11.53
CA ILE A 496 0.55 4.36 -12.39
C ILE A 496 1.13 4.24 -13.79
N THR A 497 0.26 4.16 -14.79
CA THR A 497 0.64 4.12 -16.20
C THR A 497 0.59 5.53 -16.81
N PRO A 498 1.30 5.79 -17.95
CA PRO A 498 1.22 7.07 -18.63
C PRO A 498 -0.20 7.48 -19.04
N HIS A 499 -1.04 6.53 -19.44
CA HIS A 499 -2.45 6.82 -19.74
C HIS A 499 -3.20 7.31 -18.50
N GLN A 500 -2.99 6.65 -17.39
CA GLN A 500 -3.61 7.02 -16.11
C GLN A 500 -3.15 8.40 -15.62
N ILE A 501 -1.88 8.76 -15.84
CA ILE A 501 -1.39 10.13 -15.57
C ILE A 501 -2.17 11.15 -16.40
N ALA A 502 -2.33 10.89 -17.71
CA ALA A 502 -3.09 11.78 -18.58
C ALA A 502 -4.57 11.91 -18.16
N ASP A 503 -5.19 10.83 -17.69
CA ASP A 503 -6.56 10.85 -17.16
C ASP A 503 -6.66 11.67 -15.87
N ILE A 504 -5.69 11.53 -14.96
CA ILE A 504 -5.61 12.33 -13.74
C ILE A 504 -5.46 13.81 -14.09
N VAL A 505 -4.53 14.19 -14.99
CA VAL A 505 -4.33 15.57 -15.41
C VAL A 505 -5.62 16.18 -15.96
N ARG A 506 -6.34 15.46 -16.82
CA ARG A 506 -7.64 15.93 -17.33
C ARG A 506 -8.70 16.09 -16.25
N ALA A 507 -8.77 15.13 -15.33
CA ALA A 507 -9.78 15.13 -14.28
C ALA A 507 -9.51 16.16 -13.16
N THR A 508 -8.29 16.68 -13.04
CA THR A 508 -7.90 17.58 -11.95
C THR A 508 -7.56 18.98 -12.40
N SER A 509 -7.53 19.23 -13.72
CA SER A 509 -7.09 20.50 -14.35
C SER A 509 -7.81 21.75 -13.85
N ASP A 510 -9.09 21.65 -13.49
CA ASP A 510 -9.92 22.74 -13.00
C ASP A 510 -9.72 23.04 -11.50
N ARG A 511 -8.97 22.23 -10.77
CA ARG A 511 -8.85 22.27 -9.31
C ARG A 511 -7.57 22.91 -8.81
N HIS A 512 -6.59 23.11 -9.69
CA HIS A 512 -5.29 23.60 -9.29
C HIS A 512 -5.37 25.04 -8.82
N PRO A 513 -4.96 25.33 -7.55
CA PRO A 513 -4.93 26.69 -7.07
C PRO A 513 -3.85 27.50 -7.81
N THR A 514 -3.96 28.83 -7.77
CA THR A 514 -2.91 29.74 -8.19
C THR A 514 -2.12 30.23 -7.00
N LEU A 515 -0.87 30.63 -7.24
CA LEU A 515 -0.06 31.21 -6.17
C LEU A 515 -0.72 32.53 -5.68
N ASP A 516 -0.81 32.69 -4.38
CA ASP A 516 -1.36 33.91 -3.76
C ASP A 516 -0.65 35.18 -4.23
N ALA A 517 -1.33 36.31 -4.31
CA ALA A 517 -0.85 37.54 -4.90
C ALA A 517 0.50 38.03 -4.35
N PRO A 518 0.74 38.08 -3.00
CA PRO A 518 2.04 38.44 -2.45
C PRO A 518 3.15 37.47 -2.87
N SER A 519 2.84 36.17 -2.90
CA SER A 519 3.78 35.12 -3.33
C SER A 519 4.10 35.19 -4.82
N ALA A 520 3.09 35.41 -5.67
CA ALA A 520 3.29 35.56 -7.11
C ALA A 520 4.14 36.79 -7.42
N LYS A 521 3.90 37.89 -6.75
CA LYS A 521 4.72 39.11 -6.86
C LYS A 521 6.16 38.87 -6.42
N ALA A 522 6.38 38.11 -5.35
CA ALA A 522 7.72 37.80 -4.84
C ALA A 522 8.46 36.82 -5.73
N ALA A 523 7.77 35.81 -6.28
CA ALA A 523 8.33 34.86 -7.24
C ALA A 523 8.74 35.57 -8.55
N GLY A 524 8.00 36.64 -8.92
CA GLY A 524 8.36 37.57 -9.96
C GLY A 524 8.16 37.02 -11.36
N ARG A 525 8.86 37.69 -12.31
CA ARG A 525 8.72 37.42 -13.75
C ARG A 525 9.11 35.98 -14.12
N VAL A 526 10.09 35.44 -13.45
CA VAL A 526 10.55 34.05 -13.69
C VAL A 526 9.42 33.03 -13.50
N TYR A 527 8.62 33.20 -12.47
CA TYR A 527 7.46 32.34 -12.23
C TYR A 527 6.31 32.66 -13.21
N ALA A 528 6.03 33.96 -13.45
CA ALA A 528 4.95 34.37 -14.34
C ALA A 528 5.14 33.83 -15.78
N GLU A 529 6.37 33.76 -16.25
CA GLU A 529 6.74 33.31 -17.58
C GLU A 529 7.13 31.83 -17.71
N ARG A 530 6.89 31.02 -16.65
CA ARG A 530 7.33 29.62 -16.61
C ARG A 530 6.77 28.74 -17.74
N TRP A 531 5.62 29.12 -18.30
CA TRP A 531 4.96 28.44 -19.41
C TRP A 531 5.08 29.15 -20.73
N ASN A 532 5.94 30.18 -20.85
CA ASN A 532 6.19 30.84 -22.13
C ASN A 532 6.78 29.87 -23.16
N ALA A 533 6.35 30.02 -24.41
CA ALA A 533 6.71 29.12 -25.51
C ALA A 533 8.23 28.85 -25.61
N ASP A 534 9.04 29.90 -25.45
CA ASP A 534 10.51 29.76 -25.52
C ASP A 534 11.07 28.87 -24.40
N ARG A 535 10.50 28.95 -23.22
CA ARG A 535 10.96 28.17 -22.05
C ARG A 535 10.50 26.70 -22.08
N ILE A 536 9.41 26.42 -22.75
CA ILE A 536 8.85 25.05 -22.85
C ILE A 536 9.14 24.42 -24.24
N ALA A 537 9.83 25.10 -25.15
CA ALA A 537 10.12 24.63 -26.51
C ALA A 537 10.81 23.25 -26.53
N TRP A 538 11.64 22.96 -25.53
CA TRP A 538 12.30 21.66 -25.36
C TRP A 538 11.35 20.51 -25.12
N ILE A 539 10.15 20.73 -24.55
CA ILE A 539 9.17 19.69 -24.24
C ILE A 539 8.57 19.09 -25.52
N GLY A 540 8.39 19.94 -26.58
CA GLY A 540 7.80 19.51 -27.85
C GLY A 540 8.74 18.71 -28.74
N THR A 541 10.05 18.84 -28.58
CA THR A 541 11.06 18.24 -29.46
C THR A 541 11.35 16.76 -29.21
N ASN A 542 10.95 16.24 -28.05
CA ASN A 542 11.20 14.86 -27.58
C ASN A 542 9.98 13.94 -27.65
N THR A 543 9.08 14.13 -28.63
CA THR A 543 7.97 13.18 -28.81
C THR A 543 8.45 12.00 -29.66
N PRO A 544 8.81 10.84 -29.07
CA PRO A 544 8.85 9.62 -29.86
C PRO A 544 7.42 9.34 -30.31
N THR A 545 7.19 9.23 -31.61
CA THR A 545 5.93 8.71 -32.15
C THR A 545 5.68 7.36 -31.47
N PRO A 546 4.58 7.18 -30.73
CA PRO A 546 4.32 5.89 -30.13
C PRO A 546 4.26 4.84 -31.24
N PRO A 547 4.92 3.68 -31.10
CA PRO A 547 4.72 2.60 -32.03
C PRO A 547 3.23 2.29 -32.07
N ALA A 548 2.68 2.16 -33.26
CA ALA A 548 1.27 1.77 -33.45
C ALA A 548 0.99 0.54 -32.59
N PRO A 549 -0.10 0.52 -31.79
CA PRO A 549 -0.42 -0.65 -30.98
C PRO A 549 -0.47 -1.88 -31.89
N PRO A 550 0.15 -3.00 -31.50
CA PRO A 550 0.04 -4.23 -32.27
C PRO A 550 -1.44 -4.55 -32.41
N ALA A 551 -1.90 -4.79 -33.63
CA ALA A 551 -3.27 -5.17 -33.92
C ALA A 551 -3.63 -6.36 -33.03
N LEU A 552 -4.65 -6.21 -32.18
CA LEU A 552 -5.19 -7.31 -31.38
C LEU A 552 -5.59 -8.45 -32.30
N PRO A 553 -5.13 -9.68 -32.09
CA PRO A 553 -5.60 -10.81 -32.85
C PRO A 553 -7.10 -10.95 -32.62
N THR A 554 -7.86 -11.02 -33.70
CA THR A 554 -9.30 -11.34 -33.70
C THR A 554 -9.54 -12.63 -32.93
N PRO A 555 -10.50 -12.70 -32.00
CA PRO A 555 -10.81 -13.91 -31.27
C PRO A 555 -11.34 -14.98 -32.25
N GLY A 556 -10.57 -16.06 -32.42
CA GLY A 556 -11.07 -17.29 -33.04
C GLY A 556 -12.02 -18.02 -32.09
N PRO A 557 -12.89 -18.91 -32.60
CA PRO A 557 -13.91 -19.59 -31.80
C PRO A 557 -13.27 -20.43 -30.68
N ALA A 558 -13.87 -20.35 -29.52
CA ALA A 558 -13.43 -20.97 -28.26
C ALA A 558 -13.27 -22.49 -28.41
N GLY A 559 -12.03 -22.95 -28.48
CA GLY A 559 -11.64 -24.35 -28.31
C GLY A 559 -11.15 -24.57 -26.89
N GLY A 560 -11.70 -25.57 -26.19
CA GLY A 560 -11.38 -25.89 -24.80
C GLY A 560 -9.89 -26.19 -24.57
N LEU A 561 -9.37 -25.76 -23.46
CA LEU A 561 -8.02 -26.00 -22.96
C LEU A 561 -7.76 -27.50 -22.78
N ASN A 562 -6.96 -28.09 -23.66
CA ASN A 562 -6.49 -29.46 -23.53
C ASN A 562 -5.06 -29.44 -22.92
N LEU A 563 -4.98 -29.62 -21.61
CA LEU A 563 -3.73 -29.62 -20.83
C LEU A 563 -2.79 -30.79 -21.07
N SER A 564 -3.21 -31.82 -21.86
CA SER A 564 -2.41 -33.00 -22.16
C SER A 564 -1.46 -32.81 -23.36
N ALA A 565 -1.61 -31.74 -24.14
CA ALA A 565 -0.82 -31.52 -25.38
C ALA A 565 0.56 -30.92 -25.15
N HIS A 566 0.85 -30.41 -23.92
CA HIS A 566 2.14 -29.76 -23.63
C HIS A 566 3.23 -30.65 -23.02
N ARG A 567 2.98 -31.96 -22.87
CA ARG A 567 3.95 -32.85 -22.19
C ARG A 567 4.99 -33.49 -23.11
N ASN A 568 4.85 -33.44 -24.42
CA ASN A 568 5.76 -34.07 -25.36
C ASN A 568 6.00 -33.23 -26.63
N GLN A 569 6.60 -32.05 -26.49
CA GLN A 569 7.21 -31.36 -27.63
C GLN A 569 8.66 -31.00 -27.28
N GLN A 570 9.58 -31.81 -27.82
CA GLN A 570 10.95 -31.40 -28.07
C GLN A 570 10.94 -30.22 -29.08
N PRO A 571 11.75 -29.16 -28.88
CA PRO A 571 11.80 -28.08 -29.86
C PRO A 571 12.45 -28.56 -31.15
N SER A 572 11.68 -28.56 -32.21
CA SER A 572 12.21 -28.67 -33.57
C SER A 572 12.78 -27.33 -34.00
N ALA A 573 14.06 -27.30 -34.39
CA ALA A 573 14.74 -26.15 -34.93
C ALA A 573 14.02 -25.63 -36.19
N GLY A 574 13.44 -24.42 -36.08
CA GLY A 574 13.02 -23.63 -37.24
C GLY A 574 14.18 -22.76 -37.73
N PRO A 575 14.20 -22.35 -39.01
CA PRO A 575 15.34 -21.61 -39.58
C PRO A 575 15.47 -20.23 -38.94
N GLY A 576 16.62 -20.02 -38.28
CA GLY A 576 17.01 -18.73 -37.72
C GLY A 576 17.22 -17.71 -38.84
N THR A 577 16.79 -16.49 -38.59
CA THR A 577 17.04 -15.35 -39.48
C THR A 577 18.51 -14.95 -39.39
N ALA A 578 19.13 -14.61 -40.52
CA ALA A 578 20.55 -14.32 -40.68
C ALA A 578 21.09 -13.15 -39.84
N ASP A 579 20.25 -12.41 -39.13
CA ASP A 579 20.63 -11.27 -38.30
C ASP A 579 21.03 -11.66 -36.85
N GLU A 580 20.51 -12.76 -36.29
CA GLU A 580 20.90 -13.20 -34.94
C GLU A 580 22.31 -13.80 -34.90
N ASP A 581 22.70 -14.51 -35.96
CA ASP A 581 24.06 -15.07 -36.09
C ASP A 581 25.10 -13.99 -36.30
N ALA A 582 24.79 -12.89 -36.97
CA ALA A 582 25.67 -11.74 -37.17
C ALA A 582 25.90 -10.98 -35.83
N LEU A 583 24.87 -10.84 -35.01
CA LEU A 583 24.96 -10.19 -33.69
C LEU A 583 25.75 -11.05 -32.69
N ALA A 584 25.52 -12.37 -32.69
CA ALA A 584 26.27 -13.31 -31.85
C ALA A 584 27.76 -13.39 -32.24
N LYS A 585 28.11 -13.17 -33.52
CA LYS A 585 29.48 -13.12 -33.99
C LYS A 585 30.19 -11.84 -33.57
N LEU A 586 29.52 -10.69 -33.66
CA LEU A 586 30.04 -9.40 -33.18
C LEU A 586 30.29 -9.40 -31.66
N PHE A 587 29.42 -10.01 -30.87
CA PHE A 587 29.62 -10.15 -29.42
C PHE A 587 30.81 -11.06 -29.06
N ARG A 588 31.04 -12.16 -29.80
CA ARG A 588 32.21 -13.01 -29.61
C ARG A 588 33.52 -12.30 -29.97
N GLU A 589 33.55 -11.60 -31.08
CA GLU A 589 34.74 -10.85 -31.52
C GLU A 589 35.09 -9.72 -30.53
N GLN A 590 34.11 -9.11 -29.86
CA GLN A 590 34.32 -8.08 -28.86
C GLN A 590 34.85 -8.65 -27.53
N ILE A 591 34.38 -9.83 -27.13
CA ILE A 591 34.86 -10.56 -25.95
C ILE A 591 36.31 -11.08 -26.19
N ASP A 592 36.58 -11.65 -27.35
CA ASP A 592 37.92 -12.15 -27.70
C ASP A 592 38.95 -11.02 -27.79
N ALA A 593 38.57 -9.82 -28.22
CA ALA A 593 39.44 -8.63 -28.26
C ALA A 593 39.75 -8.09 -26.86
N GLU A 594 38.84 -8.20 -25.92
CA GLU A 594 39.02 -7.74 -24.54
C GLU A 594 39.91 -8.69 -23.72
N PHE A 595 39.85 -10.00 -24.02
CA PHE A 595 40.72 -11.00 -23.39
C PHE A 595 42.13 -11.13 -24.01
N ALA A 596 42.35 -10.61 -25.21
CA ALA A 596 43.65 -10.60 -25.88
C ALA A 596 44.69 -9.62 -25.26
N THR A 597 44.25 -8.73 -24.36
CA THR A 597 45.10 -7.71 -23.72
C THR A 597 45.52 -8.05 -22.28
N ALA A 598 45.21 -9.22 -21.74
CA ALA A 598 45.60 -9.62 -20.41
C ALA A 598 46.91 -10.45 -20.44
N PRO A 599 47.89 -10.21 -19.53
CA PRO A 599 49.15 -10.97 -19.51
C PRO A 599 48.94 -12.40 -18.96
N GLU A 600 49.56 -13.38 -19.64
CA GLU A 600 49.49 -14.81 -19.31
C GLU A 600 49.93 -15.13 -17.88
N PRO A 601 49.20 -15.97 -17.12
CA PRO A 601 49.68 -16.52 -15.86
C PRO A 601 50.61 -17.71 -16.08
N ARG A 602 51.72 -17.75 -15.33
CA ARG A 602 52.72 -18.83 -15.35
C ARG A 602 52.14 -20.15 -14.83
N PRO A 603 52.53 -21.32 -15.39
CA PRO A 603 51.96 -22.62 -15.03
C PRO A 603 52.47 -23.15 -13.68
N GLY A 604 51.56 -23.53 -12.79
CA GLY A 604 51.81 -24.32 -11.59
C GLY A 604 51.52 -25.81 -11.80
N PRO A 605 52.00 -26.72 -10.95
CA PRO A 605 52.09 -28.15 -11.22
C PRO A 605 50.72 -28.88 -11.20
N LYS A 606 50.61 -29.89 -12.03
CA LYS A 606 49.47 -30.77 -12.25
C LYS A 606 49.09 -31.60 -11.01
N ALA A 607 47.81 -31.62 -10.67
CA ALA A 607 47.19 -32.59 -9.76
C ALA A 607 46.19 -33.47 -10.50
N GLU A 608 46.24 -34.78 -10.21
CA GLU A 608 45.45 -35.84 -10.81
C GLU A 608 43.97 -35.86 -10.34
N PRO A 609 43.03 -36.44 -11.10
CA PRO A 609 41.61 -36.40 -10.80
C PRO A 609 41.18 -37.44 -9.76
N ARG A 610 40.39 -37.03 -8.78
CA ARG A 610 39.65 -37.91 -7.88
C ARG A 610 38.13 -37.75 -8.07
N ALA A 611 37.49 -38.90 -8.02
CA ALA A 611 36.07 -39.16 -8.35
C ALA A 611 35.07 -38.41 -7.46
N ALA A 612 33.93 -38.13 -8.05
CA ALA A 612 32.74 -37.53 -7.45
C ALA A 612 32.11 -38.38 -6.34
N SER A 613 31.81 -37.78 -5.20
CA SER A 613 30.88 -38.32 -4.22
C SER A 613 30.19 -37.18 -3.47
N GLY A 614 28.90 -37.24 -3.44
CA GLY A 614 27.85 -36.70 -2.58
C GLY A 614 28.06 -35.37 -1.82
N LEU A 615 27.15 -34.44 -2.05
CA LEU A 615 26.95 -33.20 -1.28
C LEU A 615 26.80 -33.50 0.23
N ASN A 616 27.76 -33.09 1.03
CA ASN A 616 27.70 -33.11 2.49
C ASN A 616 27.60 -31.68 3.01
N LEU A 617 26.40 -31.29 3.47
CA LEU A 617 26.03 -29.94 3.96
C LEU A 617 26.66 -29.56 5.32
N SER A 618 27.38 -30.44 5.95
CA SER A 618 28.05 -30.19 7.26
C SER A 618 29.45 -29.58 7.15
N ALA A 619 30.05 -29.48 5.94
CA ALA A 619 31.40 -29.03 5.74
C ALA A 619 31.64 -27.51 5.66
N HIS A 620 30.57 -26.70 5.75
CA HIS A 620 30.65 -25.22 5.64
C HIS A 620 30.61 -24.47 6.97
N ARG A 621 30.76 -25.17 8.10
CA ARG A 621 30.69 -24.51 9.42
C ARG A 621 32.03 -24.13 10.03
N ASP A 622 33.14 -24.64 9.49
CA ASP A 622 34.50 -24.41 10.03
C ASP A 622 35.50 -24.09 8.90
N GLN A 623 35.35 -22.92 8.27
CA GLN A 623 36.47 -22.29 7.58
C GLN A 623 36.96 -21.13 8.42
N GLN A 624 37.87 -21.44 9.35
CA GLN A 624 38.83 -20.45 9.83
C GLN A 624 39.75 -20.04 8.67
N PRO A 625 40.07 -18.75 8.52
CA PRO A 625 41.07 -18.32 7.54
C PRO A 625 42.43 -18.93 7.88
N PRO A 626 43.33 -19.16 6.91
CA PRO A 626 44.59 -19.79 7.13
C PRO A 626 45.45 -18.98 8.12
N ALA A 627 46.12 -19.68 9.03
CA ALA A 627 46.89 -19.15 10.17
C ALA A 627 47.99 -18.14 9.82
N ASP A 628 48.47 -18.09 8.58
CA ASP A 628 49.57 -17.21 8.16
C ASP A 628 49.19 -15.75 7.94
N THR A 629 47.91 -15.46 7.65
CA THR A 629 47.42 -14.07 7.49
C THR A 629 47.23 -13.37 8.83
N ASP A 630 46.93 -14.09 9.87
CA ASP A 630 46.69 -13.54 11.21
C ASP A 630 47.98 -13.11 11.92
N ALA A 631 49.07 -13.84 11.71
CA ALA A 631 50.41 -13.50 12.25
C ALA A 631 50.93 -12.19 11.61
N GLY A 632 50.87 -12.07 10.29
CA GLY A 632 51.30 -10.85 9.60
C GLY A 632 50.48 -9.60 9.95
N ALA A 633 49.17 -9.79 10.20
CA ALA A 633 48.27 -8.70 10.63
C ALA A 633 48.57 -8.25 12.09
N LYS A 634 48.90 -9.18 12.98
CA LYS A 634 49.33 -8.89 14.36
C LYS A 634 50.64 -8.09 14.41
N ASP A 635 51.63 -8.48 13.63
CA ASP A 635 52.90 -7.78 13.55
C ASP A 635 52.73 -6.36 12.99
N ALA A 636 51.95 -6.19 11.94
CA ALA A 636 51.61 -4.87 11.39
C ALA A 636 50.87 -3.99 12.42
N ALA A 637 50.02 -4.57 13.23
CA ALA A 637 49.30 -3.87 14.29
C ALA A 637 50.25 -3.34 15.39
N LEU A 638 51.22 -4.16 15.82
CA LEU A 638 52.21 -3.74 16.79
C LEU A 638 53.09 -2.60 16.27
N VAL A 639 53.56 -2.67 15.03
CA VAL A 639 54.34 -1.60 14.36
C VAL A 639 53.52 -0.30 14.28
N LEU A 640 52.23 -0.35 14.05
CA LEU A 640 51.35 0.84 14.02
C LEU A 640 51.18 1.44 15.43
N ILE A 641 51.11 0.62 16.48
CA ILE A 641 51.07 1.10 17.88
C ILE A 641 52.41 1.74 18.28
N GLU A 642 53.51 1.12 17.91
CA GLU A 642 54.87 1.66 18.18
C GLU A 642 55.08 3.01 17.47
N ARG A 643 54.68 3.12 16.18
CA ARG A 643 54.72 4.38 15.42
C ARG A 643 53.86 5.49 16.02
N ALA A 644 52.79 5.17 16.73
CA ALA A 644 51.93 6.15 17.37
C ALA A 644 52.60 6.80 18.60
N GLY A 645 53.72 6.24 19.08
CA GLY A 645 54.49 6.77 20.20
C GLY A 645 53.66 7.01 21.46
N GLU A 646 54.02 8.04 22.24
CA GLU A 646 53.32 8.43 23.48
C GLU A 646 51.84 8.82 23.23
N ALA A 647 51.48 9.27 22.01
CA ALA A 647 50.11 9.63 21.68
C ALA A 647 49.17 8.41 21.70
N GLY A 648 49.72 7.22 21.47
CA GLY A 648 48.97 5.96 21.39
C GLY A 648 47.88 5.93 20.33
N THR A 649 47.30 4.76 20.10
CA THR A 649 46.22 4.57 19.12
C THR A 649 45.00 3.89 19.73
N GLY A 650 43.81 4.14 19.18
CA GLY A 650 42.55 3.50 19.61
C GLY A 650 42.25 2.25 18.79
N ALA A 651 41.58 1.25 19.38
CA ALA A 651 41.21 0.01 18.71
C ALA A 651 40.48 0.18 17.36
N SER A 652 39.61 1.21 17.27
CA SER A 652 38.86 1.53 16.03
C SER A 652 39.74 2.19 14.95
N ALA A 653 40.79 2.94 15.35
CA ALA A 653 41.70 3.55 14.40
C ALA A 653 42.65 2.47 13.83
N LEU A 654 43.15 1.60 14.68
CA LEU A 654 44.00 0.49 14.31
C LEU A 654 43.28 -0.47 13.37
N ALA A 655 42.05 -0.85 13.66
CA ALA A 655 41.25 -1.69 12.79
C ALA A 655 41.00 -1.06 11.40
N ARG A 656 40.76 0.24 11.33
CA ARG A 656 40.62 0.94 10.03
C ARG A 656 41.90 0.97 9.20
N GLN A 657 43.05 1.05 9.83
CA GLN A 657 44.32 1.06 9.14
C GLN A 657 44.72 -0.33 8.61
N LEU A 658 44.35 -1.38 9.33
CA LEU A 658 44.68 -2.78 8.97
C LEU A 658 43.64 -3.41 8.01
N HIS A 659 42.43 -2.88 7.96
CA HIS A 659 41.34 -3.48 7.17
C HIS A 659 41.64 -3.58 5.66
N PRO A 660 42.21 -2.53 4.98
CA PRO A 660 42.47 -2.60 3.55
C PRO A 660 43.43 -3.73 3.15
N ASP A 661 44.43 -3.99 3.95
CA ASP A 661 45.56 -4.93 3.61
C ASP A 661 45.31 -6.34 4.17
N TYR A 662 44.62 -6.45 5.32
CA TYR A 662 44.47 -7.71 6.05
C TYR A 662 43.02 -8.12 6.33
N GLY A 663 42.04 -7.34 5.94
CA GLY A 663 40.61 -7.61 6.20
C GLY A 663 40.24 -7.60 7.70
N THR A 664 41.11 -7.06 8.57
CA THR A 664 41.02 -7.16 10.01
C THR A 664 39.85 -6.38 10.58
N THR A 665 39.07 -6.99 11.48
CA THR A 665 37.90 -6.38 12.10
C THR A 665 38.18 -5.77 13.47
N ARG A 666 37.37 -4.83 13.95
CA ARG A 666 37.51 -4.24 15.28
C ARG A 666 37.48 -5.26 16.44
N PRO A 667 36.61 -6.28 16.45
CA PRO A 667 36.65 -7.34 17.47
C PRO A 667 37.98 -8.09 17.51
N THR A 668 38.54 -8.41 16.34
CA THR A 668 39.83 -9.11 16.19
C THR A 668 40.95 -8.26 16.77
N VAL A 669 41.04 -6.99 16.40
CA VAL A 669 42.03 -6.05 16.96
C VAL A 669 41.89 -5.89 18.47
N HIS A 670 40.67 -5.87 18.97
CA HIS A 670 40.40 -5.73 20.40
C HIS A 670 40.87 -6.96 21.18
N ALA A 671 40.77 -8.17 20.62
CA ALA A 671 41.28 -9.39 21.22
C ALA A 671 42.83 -9.35 21.30
N TRP A 672 43.52 -8.93 20.24
CA TRP A 672 44.97 -8.76 20.24
C TRP A 672 45.46 -7.72 21.26
N LEU A 673 44.75 -6.57 21.34
CA LEU A 673 45.08 -5.52 22.33
C LEU A 673 44.89 -6.02 23.77
N GLN A 674 43.91 -6.86 24.05
CA GLN A 674 43.76 -7.47 25.38
C GLN A 674 44.89 -8.44 25.69
N GLU A 675 45.30 -9.26 24.73
CA GLU A 675 46.44 -10.18 24.85
C GLU A 675 47.74 -9.41 25.14
N TRP A 676 48.04 -8.35 24.39
CA TRP A 676 49.23 -7.53 24.58
C TRP A 676 49.25 -6.70 25.86
N VAL A 677 48.07 -6.30 26.34
CA VAL A 677 47.97 -5.67 27.67
C VAL A 677 48.25 -6.68 28.80
N GLN A 678 47.83 -7.95 28.60
CA GLN A 678 48.13 -9.03 29.55
C GLN A 678 49.61 -9.45 29.53
N SER A 679 50.25 -9.48 28.34
CA SER A 679 51.68 -9.76 28.21
C SER A 679 52.58 -8.59 28.61
N GLY A 680 52.03 -7.38 28.71
CA GLY A 680 52.77 -6.16 29.05
C GLY A 680 53.46 -5.48 27.86
N ASP A 681 53.22 -5.92 26.63
CA ASP A 681 53.81 -5.34 25.42
C ASP A 681 53.13 -4.00 25.05
N VAL A 682 51.87 -3.82 25.46
CA VAL A 682 51.08 -2.62 25.23
C VAL A 682 50.43 -2.15 26.52
N ILE A 683 50.45 -0.87 26.78
CA ILE A 683 49.85 -0.26 27.96
C ILE A 683 48.54 0.46 27.56
N LYS A 684 47.51 0.17 28.33
CA LYS A 684 46.19 0.81 28.16
C LYS A 684 46.14 2.11 28.96
N VAL A 685 46.00 3.23 28.27
CA VAL A 685 45.91 4.57 28.85
C VAL A 685 44.49 5.13 28.69
N GLY A 686 43.86 5.58 29.79
CA GLY A 686 42.52 6.16 29.83
C GLY A 686 41.39 5.13 29.90
N SER A 687 40.14 5.62 29.96
CA SER A 687 38.92 4.80 30.07
C SER A 687 37.80 5.30 29.13
N GLY A 688 36.91 4.37 28.76
CA GLY A 688 35.76 4.66 27.90
C GLY A 688 36.16 5.08 26.47
N PRO A 689 35.48 6.07 25.84
CA PRO A 689 35.73 6.48 24.46
C PRO A 689 37.12 7.07 24.19
N LYS A 690 37.82 7.47 25.24
CA LYS A 690 39.18 8.06 25.18
C LYS A 690 40.30 7.06 25.43
N THR A 691 40.01 5.73 25.52
CA THR A 691 40.99 4.69 25.69
C THR A 691 41.97 4.65 24.52
N ARG A 692 43.27 4.69 24.82
CA ARG A 692 44.39 4.53 23.87
C ARG A 692 45.29 3.41 24.30
N TYR A 693 46.01 2.86 23.35
CA TYR A 693 46.98 1.80 23.54
C TYR A 693 48.34 2.29 23.09
N VAL A 694 49.33 2.22 23.96
CA VAL A 694 50.70 2.73 23.81
C VAL A 694 51.65 1.56 23.90
N HIS A 695 52.69 1.48 23.03
CA HIS A 695 53.73 0.47 23.14
C HIS A 695 54.52 0.68 24.44
N ARG A 696 54.94 -0.40 25.07
CA ARG A 696 55.67 -0.34 26.36
C ARG A 696 56.88 0.60 26.34
N ASP A 697 57.59 0.69 25.20
CA ASP A 697 58.82 1.49 25.04
C ASP A 697 58.52 3.00 24.96
N HIS A 698 57.27 3.39 24.80
CA HIS A 698 56.78 4.77 24.74
C HIS A 698 55.79 5.09 25.87
N ALA A 699 55.73 4.25 26.89
CA ALA A 699 54.86 4.47 28.03
C ALA A 699 55.26 5.73 28.78
N PRO A 700 54.34 6.61 29.18
CA PRO A 700 54.67 7.74 30.03
C PRO A 700 55.21 7.21 31.35
N THR A 701 56.44 7.61 31.70
CA THR A 701 57.02 7.40 33.01
C THR A 701 56.35 8.36 34.00
N ASP A 702 55.62 7.80 34.97
CA ASP A 702 55.05 8.58 36.09
C ASP A 702 56.12 9.30 36.89
#